data_3d2cb66f27cf72bd2e80042f0c64381d
#
_entry.id   3d2cb66f27cf72bd2e80042f0c64381d
#
_cell.length_a   1.000
_cell.length_b   1.000
_cell.length_c   1.000
_cell.angle_alpha   90.00
_cell.angle_beta   90.00
_cell.angle_gamma   90.00
#
_symmetry.space_group_name_H-M   'P 1'
#
loop_
_entity.id
_entity.type
_entity.pdbx_description
1 polymer ?
#
loop_
_entity_poly.entity_id
_entity_poly.type
_entity_poly.pdbx_seq_one_letter_code
_entity_poly.pdbx_strand_id
1 'polypeptide(L)'
;MRIHRTYAAPDIIRTTTGNTIMESNMRDTLWPAAVLAATLCTSVYAGNADFNSPGDAADAFASSAAQRRADLLVRKMTLDEKLQFIHSQYEMSKVPGGGAGYIQGVPRLGIPDLNMVDSATGSGSTSLASTTFPATIAVAASWDRRLSYDYGKQVAIQLRAQGFGMGLAGGTNLAREPRGGRLFEYLGEDPLLAGDLLAERTLATQRQKVIATIKHYAGNEQEHGRMGGNTQIDERTLRELYLLPFEIAAKRGQPGSVMCSYNRLNGTYACENNHLLNDVLKNEWGFQGQVQSDWGAAHSTAASINAGLDEEEDVGPSVYLTPAAVKQAISNGSVSTARLDDMVRRKLAVMIRVGVMDDPAKAGGTIDFAAANRFAQGVAEQSIVLLKNDGNQLPLVASALSRIAVIGGHADAAVLSGGGSGNTRDPVTGSFAGCGGLTFGSSTGCSWWRNPWLKVDVPIVAAIRALAPAAQVTFAGNSDQQSPFRAYTQQEIDQAAALAARSDVAIVVVAQAAGEDFGELQSLSLANPSNQDALVEAVARANPHTVVVVQSGNPVLMPWKDRVSAIVEAWYPGEGGGKAIANVLFGAVNPSGKLPVTFPARDEDSPAWRQGGAFENDPVYSEKLNMGYRWYDARNIKPMYEFGYGLSYTHFAYSGLSVSRQRDGSLSVAFTVRNDGRVAGAETPQVYLGVPYKDEPPKRLVGWEKIRLNPGEARHVRVTVSPRMQSVWDTSRNGWKFVPGGTVYVGASSRDIRLQGS
;
A
#
# COMPACT_ATOMS: atom_id res chain seq x y z
N MET A 1 14.01 -15.75 56.07
CA MET A 1 14.64 -14.67 56.82
C MET A 1 14.02 -13.38 56.35
N ARG A 2 13.14 -12.80 57.22
CA ARG A 2 12.39 -11.56 56.95
C ARG A 2 13.29 -10.36 57.22
N ILE A 3 13.23 -9.29 56.42
CA ILE A 3 13.41 -7.91 56.93
C ILE A 3 12.49 -7.00 56.13
N HIS A 4 11.50 -6.48 56.82
CA HIS A 4 10.69 -5.31 56.50
C HIS A 4 11.53 -4.03 56.65
N ARG A 5 11.32 -3.04 55.78
CA ARG A 5 11.44 -1.61 56.13
C ARG A 5 10.42 -0.78 55.39
N THR A 6 9.45 -0.29 56.16
CA THR A 6 8.54 0.83 55.93
C THR A 6 9.29 2.15 55.96
N TYR A 7 8.95 3.10 55.11
CA TYR A 7 9.11 4.53 55.39
C TYR A 7 7.87 5.31 54.93
N ALA A 8 7.46 6.22 55.84
CA ALA A 8 6.25 6.99 55.84
C ALA A 8 6.35 8.28 55.01
N ALA A 9 5.18 8.81 54.64
CA ALA A 9 4.95 10.12 54.07
C ALA A 9 5.08 11.24 55.13
N PRO A 10 5.25 12.51 54.72
CA PRO A 10 4.76 13.61 55.58
C PRO A 10 3.73 14.50 54.87
N ASP A 11 2.92 15.05 55.75
CA ASP A 11 1.69 15.85 55.60
C ASP A 11 1.86 17.27 55.03
N ILE A 12 0.83 17.70 54.37
CA ILE A 12 0.00 18.93 54.40
C ILE A 12 0.62 20.22 55.02
N ILE A 13 0.57 21.32 54.24
CA ILE A 13 0.26 22.65 54.74
C ILE A 13 -0.73 23.35 53.81
N ARG A 14 -1.92 23.67 54.38
CA ARG A 14 -2.91 24.62 53.88
C ARG A 14 -2.54 26.01 54.36
N THR A 15 -2.71 27.03 53.51
CA THR A 15 -3.02 28.40 53.95
C THR A 15 -4.13 29.00 53.10
N THR A 16 -5.16 29.38 53.76
CA THR A 16 -6.35 30.16 53.36
C THR A 16 -6.07 31.66 53.50
N THR A 17 -6.67 32.46 52.62
CA THR A 17 -7.27 33.82 52.77
C THR A 17 -7.54 34.33 51.39
N GLY A 18 -8.64 34.98 51.01
CA GLY A 18 -9.81 35.52 51.68
C GLY A 18 -10.52 36.43 50.68
N ASN A 19 -11.83 36.34 50.65
CA ASN A 19 -12.89 37.16 50.07
C ASN A 19 -12.61 38.51 49.36
N THR A 20 -13.29 38.81 48.27
CA THR A 20 -14.37 39.83 48.30
C THR A 20 -15.30 39.72 47.09
N ILE A 21 -16.60 39.76 47.37
CA ILE A 21 -17.77 39.80 46.53
C ILE A 21 -17.96 41.20 45.94
N MET A 22 -18.38 41.31 44.66
CA MET A 22 -19.31 42.37 44.21
C MET A 22 -20.14 41.88 43.04
N GLU A 23 -21.45 41.78 43.27
CA GLU A 23 -22.52 41.68 42.29
C GLU A 23 -22.74 43.01 41.59
N SER A 24 -23.05 43.00 40.29
CA SER A 24 -24.08 43.89 39.71
C SER A 24 -24.49 43.44 38.30
N ASN A 25 -25.70 42.97 38.25
CA ASN A 25 -26.79 43.15 37.26
C ASN A 25 -26.53 43.52 35.79
N MET A 26 -27.06 42.59 34.96
CA MET A 26 -28.00 42.76 33.83
C MET A 26 -27.77 43.88 32.77
N ARG A 27 -27.64 43.47 31.53
CA ARG A 27 -28.69 43.58 30.48
C ARG A 27 -28.19 43.11 29.11
N ASP A 28 -29.13 42.47 28.42
CA ASP A 28 -29.15 42.09 27.02
C ASP A 28 -28.41 43.00 26.04
N THR A 29 -27.57 42.37 25.17
CA THR A 29 -27.47 42.80 23.78
C THR A 29 -26.92 41.71 22.89
N LEU A 30 -27.68 41.42 21.86
CA LEU A 30 -27.50 40.74 20.62
C LEU A 30 -26.07 40.43 20.18
N TRP A 31 -25.80 39.14 19.93
CA TRP A 31 -24.65 38.69 19.17
C TRP A 31 -24.77 39.02 17.70
N PRO A 32 -23.76 39.67 17.07
CA PRO A 32 -23.58 39.53 15.63
C PRO A 32 -22.77 38.29 15.34
N ALA A 33 -23.31 37.42 14.51
CA ALA A 33 -22.61 36.28 13.92
C ALA A 33 -21.36 36.77 13.18
N ALA A 34 -20.20 36.51 13.77
CA ALA A 34 -18.94 36.60 13.04
C ALA A 34 -18.85 35.36 12.12
N VAL A 35 -19.24 35.57 10.86
CA VAL A 35 -18.93 34.71 9.75
C VAL A 35 -17.41 34.73 9.58
N LEU A 36 -16.72 33.74 10.15
CA LEU A 36 -15.35 33.44 9.78
C LEU A 36 -15.38 32.96 8.34
N ALA A 37 -15.09 33.83 7.38
CA ALA A 37 -14.75 33.45 6.03
C ALA A 37 -13.45 32.64 6.10
N ALA A 38 -13.56 31.33 6.22
CA ALA A 38 -12.49 30.41 5.88
C ALA A 38 -12.26 30.55 4.37
N THR A 39 -11.29 31.39 4.01
CA THR A 39 -10.73 31.40 2.67
C THR A 39 -10.08 30.04 2.45
N LEU A 40 -10.86 29.10 1.93
CA LEU A 40 -10.37 27.87 1.34
C LEU A 40 -9.47 28.28 0.18
N CYS A 41 -8.16 28.32 0.40
CA CYS A 41 -7.21 28.11 -0.67
C CYS A 41 -7.49 26.73 -1.25
N THR A 42 -8.40 26.68 -2.21
CA THR A 42 -8.48 25.58 -3.17
C THR A 42 -7.22 25.69 -4.01
N SER A 43 -6.13 25.07 -3.55
CA SER A 43 -5.09 24.66 -4.46
C SER A 43 -5.77 23.65 -5.41
N VAL A 44 -6.09 24.13 -6.59
CA VAL A 44 -6.42 23.28 -7.74
C VAL A 44 -5.18 22.44 -7.96
N TYR A 45 -5.15 21.23 -7.40
CA TYR A 45 -4.26 20.21 -7.88
C TYR A 45 -4.72 19.92 -9.31
N ALA A 46 -3.99 20.45 -10.29
CA ALA A 46 -4.12 20.05 -11.67
C ALA A 46 -3.79 18.55 -11.72
N GLY A 47 -4.79 17.72 -11.67
CA GLY A 47 -4.66 16.28 -11.89
C GLY A 47 -3.98 16.04 -13.23
N ASN A 48 -3.06 15.11 -13.29
CA ASN A 48 -2.28 14.68 -14.44
C ASN A 48 -1.17 15.64 -14.85
N ALA A 49 -0.15 15.77 -13.99
CA ALA A 49 1.13 16.29 -14.42
C ALA A 49 1.64 15.40 -15.58
N ASP A 50 2.05 16.02 -16.65
CA ASP A 50 2.78 15.40 -17.74
C ASP A 50 3.86 14.48 -17.19
N PHE A 51 4.02 13.29 -17.77
CA PHE A 51 5.18 12.41 -17.51
C PHE A 51 6.53 13.11 -17.72
N ASN A 52 6.52 14.25 -18.39
CA ASN A 52 7.66 15.09 -18.71
C ASN A 52 7.63 16.44 -18.01
N SER A 53 6.76 16.68 -17.04
CA SER A 53 6.89 17.91 -16.26
C SER A 53 8.26 17.90 -15.61
N PRO A 54 9.18 18.83 -15.97
CA PRO A 54 10.40 19.01 -15.20
C PRO A 54 9.92 19.32 -13.78
N GLY A 55 10.41 18.58 -12.80
CA GLY A 55 10.31 19.02 -11.41
C GLY A 55 10.70 20.50 -11.40
N ASP A 56 10.06 21.30 -10.56
CA ASP A 56 10.27 22.73 -10.49
C ASP A 56 11.75 23.09 -10.69
N ALA A 57 12.05 24.17 -11.38
CA ALA A 57 13.43 24.59 -11.63
C ALA A 57 14.28 24.62 -10.34
N ALA A 58 13.63 24.77 -9.17
CA ALA A 58 14.21 24.65 -7.84
C ALA A 58 14.71 23.22 -7.55
N ASP A 59 13.95 22.17 -7.92
CA ASP A 59 14.34 20.77 -7.69
C ASP A 59 15.49 20.35 -8.61
N ALA A 60 15.50 20.81 -9.86
CA ALA A 60 16.61 20.58 -10.78
C ALA A 60 17.89 21.26 -10.30
N PHE A 61 17.79 22.49 -9.77
CA PHE A 61 18.94 23.20 -9.19
C PHE A 61 19.46 22.52 -7.93
N ALA A 62 18.56 22.11 -7.01
CA ALA A 62 18.92 21.37 -5.81
C ALA A 62 19.62 20.04 -6.14
N SER A 63 19.11 19.30 -7.15
CA SER A 63 19.72 18.07 -7.62
C SER A 63 21.14 18.29 -8.15
N SER A 64 21.35 19.33 -8.96
CA SER A 64 22.68 19.66 -9.49
C SER A 64 23.69 20.08 -8.40
N ALA A 65 23.23 20.80 -7.38
CA ALA A 65 24.05 21.17 -6.23
C ALA A 65 24.44 19.93 -5.39
N ALA A 66 23.49 19.00 -5.19
CA ALA A 66 23.73 17.76 -4.49
C ALA A 66 24.78 16.90 -5.21
N GLN A 67 24.69 16.78 -6.53
CA GLN A 67 25.67 16.06 -7.33
C GLN A 67 27.07 16.68 -7.22
N ARG A 68 27.21 18.00 -7.34
CA ARG A 68 28.51 18.67 -7.18
C ARG A 68 29.12 18.45 -5.79
N ARG A 69 28.29 18.50 -4.72
CA ARG A 69 28.78 18.22 -3.36
C ARG A 69 29.18 16.74 -3.20
N ALA A 70 28.42 15.81 -3.77
CA ALA A 70 28.76 14.39 -3.79
C ALA A 70 30.09 14.14 -4.49
N ASP A 71 30.33 14.74 -5.66
CA ASP A 71 31.61 14.63 -6.39
C ASP A 71 32.80 15.11 -5.56
N LEU A 72 32.65 16.20 -4.80
CA LEU A 72 33.69 16.68 -3.91
C LEU A 72 34.00 15.69 -2.77
N LEU A 73 32.97 15.04 -2.21
CA LEU A 73 33.14 14.02 -1.17
C LEU A 73 33.82 12.77 -1.73
N VAL A 74 33.35 12.25 -2.89
CA VAL A 74 33.91 11.07 -3.56
C VAL A 74 35.42 11.25 -3.78
N ARG A 75 35.85 12.43 -4.24
CA ARG A 75 37.31 12.74 -4.42
C ARG A 75 38.12 12.72 -3.13
N LYS A 76 37.47 12.94 -1.96
CA LYS A 76 38.13 12.93 -0.65
C LYS A 76 38.10 11.58 0.04
N MET A 77 37.25 10.65 -0.42
CA MET A 77 37.14 9.29 0.12
C MET A 77 38.36 8.44 -0.34
N THR A 78 38.86 7.65 0.58
CA THR A 78 39.84 6.59 0.26
C THR A 78 39.11 5.43 -0.46
N LEU A 79 39.91 4.56 -1.08
CA LEU A 79 39.35 3.35 -1.72
C LEU A 79 38.56 2.48 -0.71
N ASP A 80 39.15 2.29 0.49
CA ASP A 80 38.49 1.45 1.51
C ASP A 80 37.19 2.04 2.01
N GLU A 81 37.09 3.36 2.16
CA GLU A 81 35.84 4.03 2.51
C GLU A 81 34.76 3.90 1.42
N LYS A 82 35.15 3.98 0.14
CA LYS A 82 34.23 3.76 -0.98
C LYS A 82 33.75 2.33 -1.02
N LEU A 83 34.63 1.37 -0.80
CA LEU A 83 34.28 -0.05 -0.77
C LEU A 83 33.35 -0.40 0.39
N GLN A 84 33.58 0.23 1.56
CA GLN A 84 32.71 0.06 2.72
C GLN A 84 31.31 0.67 2.51
N PHE A 85 31.19 1.65 1.63
CA PHE A 85 29.95 2.44 1.43
C PHE A 85 28.99 1.85 0.38
N ILE A 86 29.35 0.75 -0.30
CA ILE A 86 28.57 0.13 -1.37
C ILE A 86 27.90 -1.20 -0.98
N HIS A 87 27.97 -1.59 0.27
CA HIS A 87 27.27 -2.76 0.78
C HIS A 87 26.76 -2.49 2.20
N SER A 88 25.64 -3.08 2.56
CA SER A 88 25.15 -2.98 3.93
C SER A 88 25.94 -3.90 4.86
N GLN A 89 25.97 -3.52 6.13
CA GLN A 89 26.47 -4.35 7.19
C GLN A 89 25.26 -4.92 7.93
N TYR A 90 24.96 -6.18 7.66
CA TYR A 90 23.92 -6.90 8.38
C TYR A 90 24.52 -7.56 9.63
N GLU A 91 24.82 -6.75 10.62
CA GLU A 91 25.09 -7.24 11.95
C GLU A 91 23.94 -6.75 12.84
N MET A 92 22.98 -7.63 13.14
CA MET A 92 21.76 -7.28 13.89
C MET A 92 22.04 -6.49 15.17
N SER A 93 23.19 -6.73 15.80
CA SER A 93 23.65 -5.98 16.97
C SER A 93 24.04 -4.53 16.68
N LYS A 94 24.35 -4.21 15.42
CA LYS A 94 24.76 -2.88 14.96
C LYS A 94 23.64 -2.11 14.27
N VAL A 95 22.54 -2.77 13.90
CA VAL A 95 21.40 -2.08 13.30
C VAL A 95 20.54 -1.46 14.41
N PRO A 96 20.60 -0.13 14.61
CA PRO A 96 19.84 0.52 15.66
C PRO A 96 18.35 0.25 15.52
N GLY A 97 17.70 -0.04 16.63
CA GLY A 97 16.25 -0.27 16.64
C GLY A 97 15.79 -1.54 15.92
N GLY A 98 16.70 -2.47 15.55
CA GLY A 98 16.33 -3.70 14.84
C GLY A 98 15.72 -3.43 13.46
N GLY A 99 16.35 -2.56 12.67
CA GLY A 99 15.98 -2.29 11.28
C GLY A 99 16.40 -3.39 10.32
N ALA A 100 16.29 -3.14 9.01
CA ALA A 100 16.59 -4.10 7.97
C ALA A 100 18.06 -4.08 7.51
N GLY A 101 18.73 -2.94 7.58
CA GLY A 101 20.12 -2.79 7.15
C GLY A 101 20.79 -1.52 7.67
N TYR A 102 22.10 -1.45 7.49
CA TYR A 102 22.95 -0.37 8.00
C TYR A 102 24.13 -0.11 7.06
N ILE A 103 24.29 1.13 6.65
CA ILE A 103 25.48 1.59 5.91
C ILE A 103 26.31 2.45 6.82
N GLN A 104 27.55 2.06 7.04
CA GLN A 104 28.49 2.83 7.84
C GLN A 104 28.88 4.11 7.11
N GLY A 105 28.75 5.25 7.77
CA GLY A 105 29.18 6.55 7.27
C GLY A 105 30.69 6.74 7.29
N VAL A 106 31.12 7.97 6.94
CA VAL A 106 32.55 8.38 6.97
C VAL A 106 32.67 9.63 7.84
N PRO A 107 32.82 9.47 9.17
CA PRO A 107 32.75 10.58 10.13
C PRO A 107 33.74 11.71 9.85
N ARG A 108 34.99 11.38 9.41
CA ARG A 108 36.00 12.39 9.05
C ARG A 108 35.57 13.32 7.91
N LEU A 109 34.60 12.91 7.08
CA LEU A 109 34.05 13.70 5.98
C LEU A 109 32.66 14.26 6.31
N GLY A 110 32.18 14.04 7.54
CA GLY A 110 30.82 14.43 7.95
C GLY A 110 29.73 13.63 7.25
N ILE A 111 30.03 12.43 6.76
CA ILE A 111 29.02 11.52 6.18
C ILE A 111 28.42 10.67 7.31
N PRO A 112 27.14 10.83 7.64
CA PRO A 112 26.51 10.06 8.70
C PRO A 112 26.26 8.61 8.27
N ASP A 113 26.03 7.76 9.27
CA ASP A 113 25.49 6.43 9.08
C ASP A 113 24.08 6.50 8.45
N LEU A 114 23.70 5.49 7.68
CA LEU A 114 22.38 5.35 7.11
C LEU A 114 21.73 4.05 7.59
N ASN A 115 20.71 4.18 8.43
CA ASN A 115 19.90 3.06 8.89
C ASN A 115 18.66 2.92 8.00
N MET A 116 18.32 1.70 7.64
CA MET A 116 17.15 1.40 6.83
C MET A 116 16.20 0.40 7.50
N VAL A 117 14.93 0.48 7.17
CA VAL A 117 13.89 -0.38 7.72
C VAL A 117 12.78 -0.62 6.71
N ASP A 118 12.20 -1.81 6.73
CA ASP A 118 10.96 -2.11 6.00
C ASP A 118 9.82 -1.22 6.50
N SER A 119 8.97 -0.77 5.61
CA SER A 119 8.00 0.24 5.99
C SER A 119 6.71 0.25 5.14
N ALA A 120 6.25 -0.93 4.72
CA ALA A 120 5.04 -1.05 3.90
C ALA A 120 3.78 -0.56 4.65
N THR A 121 3.58 -0.97 5.90
CA THR A 121 2.40 -0.65 6.72
C THR A 121 2.72 0.14 8.00
N GLY A 122 3.95 0.59 8.15
CA GLY A 122 4.52 1.26 9.31
C GLY A 122 6.00 0.92 9.41
N SER A 123 6.64 1.11 10.55
CA SER A 123 8.03 0.68 10.73
C SER A 123 8.11 -0.80 11.05
N GLY A 124 8.83 -1.55 10.22
CA GLY A 124 9.14 -2.98 10.40
C GLY A 124 10.23 -3.25 11.44
N SER A 125 10.54 -2.29 12.31
CA SER A 125 11.50 -2.49 13.40
C SER A 125 11.11 -3.62 14.32
N THR A 126 12.04 -4.53 14.61
CA THR A 126 11.80 -5.65 15.50
C THR A 126 11.77 -5.25 17.00
N SER A 127 12.25 -4.05 17.33
CA SER A 127 12.39 -3.59 18.71
C SER A 127 11.61 -2.32 19.05
N LEU A 128 11.23 -1.51 18.06
CA LEU A 128 10.56 -0.23 18.28
C LEU A 128 9.11 -0.29 17.82
N ALA A 129 8.21 0.23 18.66
CA ALA A 129 6.79 0.27 18.36
C ALA A 129 6.46 1.26 17.22
N SER A 130 5.54 0.89 16.34
CA SER A 130 5.02 1.71 15.26
C SER A 130 3.53 1.50 15.10
N THR A 131 2.81 2.54 14.72
CA THR A 131 1.43 2.38 14.29
C THR A 131 1.35 1.43 13.10
N THR A 132 0.49 0.44 13.19
CA THR A 132 0.14 -0.39 12.03
C THR A 132 -0.95 0.31 11.23
N PHE A 133 -0.53 0.94 10.13
CA PHE A 133 -1.47 1.56 9.19
C PHE A 133 -2.14 0.50 8.32
N PRO A 134 -3.29 0.79 7.69
CA PRO A 134 -3.91 -0.11 6.72
C PRO A 134 -2.93 -0.54 5.63
N ALA A 135 -3.09 -1.76 5.15
CA ALA A 135 -2.26 -2.32 4.09
C ALA A 135 -2.23 -1.44 2.83
N THR A 136 -1.18 -1.54 2.04
CA THR A 136 -0.99 -0.68 0.86
C THR A 136 -2.11 -0.89 -0.18
N ILE A 137 -2.64 -2.12 -0.31
CA ILE A 137 -3.81 -2.40 -1.16
C ILE A 137 -5.07 -1.62 -0.69
N ALA A 138 -5.23 -1.41 0.62
CA ALA A 138 -6.29 -0.58 1.17
C ALA A 138 -6.10 0.89 0.76
N VAL A 139 -4.86 1.40 0.79
CA VAL A 139 -4.57 2.75 0.28
C VAL A 139 -4.94 2.85 -1.20
N ALA A 140 -4.63 1.83 -2.01
CA ALA A 140 -5.01 1.79 -3.42
C ALA A 140 -6.54 1.78 -3.60
N ALA A 141 -7.28 1.07 -2.74
CA ALA A 141 -8.75 1.05 -2.75
C ALA A 141 -9.37 2.41 -2.43
N SER A 142 -8.65 3.33 -1.82
CA SER A 142 -9.11 4.70 -1.64
C SER A 142 -9.16 5.50 -2.94
N TRP A 143 -8.36 5.16 -3.95
CA TRP A 143 -8.18 5.93 -5.20
C TRP A 143 -7.85 7.40 -4.97
N ASP A 144 -7.22 7.72 -3.84
CA ASP A 144 -6.97 9.09 -3.39
C ASP A 144 -5.47 9.38 -3.32
N ARG A 145 -4.98 10.21 -4.26
CA ARG A 145 -3.58 10.65 -4.33
C ARG A 145 -3.16 11.38 -3.05
N ARG A 146 -4.05 12.21 -2.52
CA ARG A 146 -3.77 12.96 -1.30
C ARG A 146 -3.63 12.06 -0.09
N LEU A 147 -4.50 11.04 0.03
CA LEU A 147 -4.40 10.05 1.10
C LEU A 147 -3.09 9.27 1.02
N SER A 148 -2.67 8.86 -0.19
CA SER A 148 -1.37 8.18 -0.40
C SER A 148 -0.19 9.06 -0.01
N TYR A 149 -0.24 10.36 -0.34
CA TYR A 149 0.75 11.34 0.11
C TYR A 149 0.80 11.41 1.65
N ASP A 150 -0.34 11.64 2.29
CA ASP A 150 -0.42 11.78 3.75
C ASP A 150 -0.02 10.47 4.46
N TYR A 151 -0.31 9.31 3.85
CA TYR A 151 0.14 8.00 4.33
C TYR A 151 1.69 7.90 4.35
N GLY A 152 2.35 8.21 3.25
CA GLY A 152 3.82 8.24 3.17
C GLY A 152 4.43 9.18 4.19
N LYS A 153 3.81 10.36 4.39
CA LYS A 153 4.22 11.32 5.42
C LYS A 153 4.15 10.75 6.83
N GLN A 154 3.03 10.10 7.20
CA GLN A 154 2.83 9.56 8.55
C GLN A 154 3.80 8.42 8.87
N VAL A 155 4.03 7.52 7.92
CA VAL A 155 5.05 6.47 8.05
C VAL A 155 6.43 7.09 8.25
N ALA A 156 6.83 8.02 7.39
CA ALA A 156 8.17 8.63 7.43
C ALA A 156 8.44 9.42 8.72
N ILE A 157 7.43 10.08 9.31
CA ILE A 157 7.55 10.75 10.62
C ILE A 157 7.97 9.73 11.71
N GLN A 158 7.36 8.55 11.72
CA GLN A 158 7.70 7.50 12.69
C GLN A 158 9.08 6.92 12.44
N LEU A 159 9.44 6.63 11.18
CA LEU A 159 10.78 6.16 10.82
C LEU A 159 11.85 7.13 11.32
N ARG A 160 11.67 8.42 11.05
CA ARG A 160 12.62 9.44 11.45
C ARG A 160 12.75 9.55 12.98
N ALA A 161 11.64 9.49 13.72
CA ALA A 161 11.63 9.49 15.18
C ALA A 161 12.37 8.27 15.78
N GLN A 162 12.40 7.16 15.04
CA GLN A 162 13.06 5.93 15.41
C GLN A 162 14.55 5.88 14.99
N GLY A 163 15.03 6.84 14.20
CA GLY A 163 16.43 6.91 13.77
C GLY A 163 16.69 6.28 12.40
N PHE A 164 15.65 6.00 11.61
CA PHE A 164 15.79 5.47 10.26
C PHE A 164 15.81 6.58 9.22
N GLY A 165 16.88 6.62 8.43
CA GLY A 165 17.06 7.57 7.34
C GLY A 165 16.58 7.06 5.98
N MET A 166 16.21 5.77 5.89
CA MET A 166 15.74 5.13 4.67
C MET A 166 14.60 4.16 4.96
N GLY A 167 13.52 4.27 4.20
CA GLY A 167 12.36 3.41 4.27
C GLY A 167 12.25 2.52 3.04
N LEU A 168 12.18 1.21 3.25
CA LEU A 168 12.04 0.19 2.21
C LEU A 168 10.55 -0.09 2.00
N ALA A 169 9.84 0.95 1.55
CA ALA A 169 8.41 0.90 1.29
C ALA A 169 8.15 1.27 -0.16
N GLY A 170 7.15 0.75 -0.75
CA GLY A 170 6.78 1.12 -2.11
C GLY A 170 6.79 -0.07 -3.04
N GLY A 171 6.28 -1.21 -2.53
CA GLY A 171 5.92 -2.34 -3.34
C GLY A 171 4.90 -1.91 -4.41
N THR A 172 5.23 -2.17 -5.68
CA THR A 172 4.38 -1.76 -6.79
C THR A 172 4.32 -2.79 -7.92
N ASN A 173 4.69 -4.03 -7.63
CA ASN A 173 4.44 -5.12 -8.55
C ASN A 173 2.92 -5.26 -8.78
N LEU A 174 2.52 -5.61 -9.99
CA LEU A 174 1.10 -5.66 -10.34
C LEU A 174 0.46 -6.98 -9.89
N ALA A 175 -0.82 -6.94 -9.57
CA ALA A 175 -1.60 -8.09 -9.16
C ALA A 175 -1.93 -9.02 -10.35
N ARG A 176 -0.88 -9.58 -10.99
CA ARG A 176 -1.00 -10.55 -12.08
C ARG A 176 -1.52 -11.90 -11.58
N GLU A 177 -0.93 -12.37 -10.48
CA GLU A 177 -1.38 -13.57 -9.76
C GLU A 177 -2.24 -13.13 -8.58
N PRO A 178 -3.57 -13.26 -8.65
CA PRO A 178 -4.45 -12.78 -7.58
C PRO A 178 -4.27 -13.56 -6.27
N ARG A 179 -3.61 -14.72 -6.30
CA ARG A 179 -3.25 -15.52 -5.13
C ARG A 179 -1.88 -15.15 -4.54
N GLY A 180 -1.20 -14.14 -5.11
CA GLY A 180 0.15 -13.74 -4.71
C GLY A 180 0.24 -13.34 -3.24
N GLY A 181 1.22 -13.86 -2.51
CA GLY A 181 1.35 -13.65 -1.07
C GLY A 181 1.59 -12.19 -0.68
N ARG A 182 2.14 -11.36 -1.57
CA ARG A 182 2.49 -9.97 -1.28
C ARG A 182 1.52 -8.92 -1.85
N LEU A 183 0.35 -9.33 -2.36
CA LEU A 183 -0.60 -8.34 -2.90
C LEU A 183 -1.02 -7.29 -1.88
N PHE A 184 -1.12 -7.64 -0.59
CA PHE A 184 -1.48 -6.70 0.47
C PHE A 184 -0.56 -5.46 0.54
N GLU A 185 0.71 -5.59 0.14
CA GLU A 185 1.68 -4.49 0.15
C GLU A 185 1.82 -3.78 -1.21
N TYR A 186 1.12 -4.24 -2.24
CA TYR A 186 1.12 -3.65 -3.57
C TYR A 186 -0.09 -2.73 -3.81
N LEU A 187 -0.12 -2.06 -4.96
CA LEU A 187 -1.10 -1.03 -5.28
C LEU A 187 -2.14 -1.46 -6.34
N GLY A 188 -2.34 -2.77 -6.49
CA GLY A 188 -3.36 -3.33 -7.35
C GLY A 188 -2.89 -3.79 -8.72
N GLU A 189 -3.83 -3.89 -9.68
CA GLU A 189 -3.57 -4.49 -10.99
C GLU A 189 -3.38 -3.47 -12.13
N ASP A 190 -3.68 -2.18 -11.88
CA ASP A 190 -3.54 -1.16 -12.92
C ASP A 190 -2.25 -0.34 -12.73
N PRO A 191 -1.38 -0.27 -13.77
CA PRO A 191 -0.08 0.38 -13.65
C PRO A 191 -0.16 1.90 -13.46
N LEU A 192 -1.22 2.57 -13.96
CA LEU A 192 -1.39 4.01 -13.74
C LEU A 192 -1.81 4.30 -12.31
N LEU A 193 -2.79 3.55 -11.78
CA LEU A 193 -3.23 3.69 -10.39
C LEU A 193 -2.06 3.45 -9.44
N ALA A 194 -1.34 2.33 -9.63
CA ALA A 194 -0.20 1.96 -8.80
C ALA A 194 0.92 3.02 -8.85
N GLY A 195 1.31 3.44 -10.04
CA GLY A 195 2.40 4.40 -10.23
C GLY A 195 2.08 5.79 -9.68
N ASP A 196 0.87 6.28 -9.87
CA ASP A 196 0.43 7.60 -9.37
C ASP A 196 0.42 7.65 -7.84
N LEU A 197 -0.17 6.64 -7.19
CA LEU A 197 -0.22 6.57 -5.73
C LEU A 197 1.17 6.38 -5.12
N LEU A 198 2.02 5.57 -5.76
CA LEU A 198 3.41 5.38 -5.34
C LEU A 198 4.23 6.66 -5.45
N ALA A 199 4.05 7.44 -6.52
CA ALA A 199 4.75 8.72 -6.71
C ALA A 199 4.43 9.70 -5.56
N GLU A 200 3.17 9.82 -5.18
CA GLU A 200 2.73 10.70 -4.08
C GLU A 200 3.30 10.24 -2.73
N ARG A 201 3.25 8.93 -2.44
CA ARG A 201 3.84 8.34 -1.23
C ARG A 201 5.35 8.62 -1.16
N THR A 202 6.06 8.42 -2.27
CA THR A 202 7.50 8.65 -2.40
C THR A 202 7.87 10.10 -2.10
N LEU A 203 7.17 11.06 -2.74
CA LEU A 203 7.36 12.50 -2.50
C LEU A 203 7.18 12.86 -1.03
N ALA A 204 6.10 12.37 -0.41
CA ALA A 204 5.79 12.67 0.99
C ALA A 204 6.86 12.11 1.94
N THR A 205 7.31 10.87 1.71
CA THR A 205 8.37 10.24 2.49
C THR A 205 9.65 11.07 2.46
N GLN A 206 10.08 11.48 1.27
CA GLN A 206 11.34 12.23 1.10
C GLN A 206 11.26 13.68 1.64
N ARG A 207 10.08 14.29 1.62
CA ARG A 207 9.87 15.58 2.30
C ARG A 207 10.03 15.52 3.81
N GLN A 208 9.94 14.33 4.41
CA GLN A 208 10.26 14.11 5.82
C GLN A 208 11.76 13.77 6.05
N LYS A 209 12.61 13.93 5.05
CA LYS A 209 14.05 13.59 5.09
C LYS A 209 14.27 12.10 5.40
N VAL A 210 13.50 11.24 4.77
CA VAL A 210 13.68 9.80 4.74
C VAL A 210 13.79 9.38 3.28
N ILE A 211 14.85 8.70 2.91
CA ILE A 211 15.05 8.17 1.56
C ILE A 211 13.97 7.12 1.29
N ALA A 212 13.22 7.28 0.20
CA ALA A 212 12.23 6.30 -0.23
C ALA A 212 12.84 5.32 -1.22
N THR A 213 12.62 4.03 -1.00
CA THR A 213 12.96 2.94 -1.93
C THR A 213 11.67 2.40 -2.56
N ILE A 214 11.63 2.35 -3.89
CA ILE A 214 10.55 1.66 -4.61
C ILE A 214 11.01 0.24 -5.00
N LYS A 215 10.10 -0.75 -4.93
CA LYS A 215 10.41 -2.18 -5.05
C LYS A 215 9.24 -2.99 -5.63
N HIS A 216 9.45 -4.16 -6.23
CA HIS A 216 10.71 -4.84 -6.56
C HIS A 216 10.90 -4.76 -8.08
N TYR A 217 11.95 -4.15 -8.55
CA TYR A 217 12.21 -3.81 -9.95
C TYR A 217 13.00 -4.91 -10.66
N ALA A 218 12.41 -5.75 -11.52
CA ALA A 218 11.02 -5.87 -11.90
C ALA A 218 10.68 -7.34 -12.22
N GLY A 219 9.38 -7.62 -12.41
CA GLY A 219 8.94 -8.95 -12.84
C GLY A 219 8.74 -9.94 -11.69
N ASN A 220 8.60 -9.47 -10.44
CA ASN A 220 8.35 -10.28 -9.26
C ASN A 220 6.88 -10.16 -8.82
N GLU A 221 5.96 -10.65 -9.67
CA GLU A 221 4.52 -10.64 -9.40
C GLU A 221 4.03 -11.91 -8.67
N GLN A 222 4.93 -12.81 -8.30
CA GLN A 222 4.66 -14.00 -7.49
C GLN A 222 5.84 -14.30 -6.56
N GLU A 223 5.56 -14.95 -5.43
CA GLU A 223 6.56 -15.36 -4.45
C GLU A 223 7.17 -16.73 -4.78
N HIS A 224 6.37 -17.59 -5.42
CA HIS A 224 6.83 -18.92 -5.82
C HIS A 224 7.99 -18.82 -6.80
N GLY A 225 9.10 -19.48 -6.47
CA GLY A 225 10.30 -19.47 -7.31
C GLY A 225 11.04 -18.14 -7.36
N ARG A 226 10.67 -17.11 -6.58
CA ARG A 226 11.22 -15.75 -6.67
C ARG A 226 12.75 -15.68 -6.60
N MET A 227 13.41 -16.56 -5.82
CA MET A 227 14.87 -16.51 -5.62
C MET A 227 15.70 -16.92 -6.84
N GLY A 228 15.12 -17.53 -7.84
CA GLY A 228 15.88 -18.02 -9.02
C GLY A 228 15.05 -18.28 -10.26
N GLY A 229 13.73 -18.10 -10.16
CA GLY A 229 12.81 -18.23 -11.30
C GLY A 229 13.08 -17.21 -12.40
N ASN A 230 12.69 -17.56 -13.63
CA ASN A 230 12.89 -16.72 -14.80
C ASN A 230 11.54 -16.21 -15.33
N THR A 231 11.18 -15.00 -14.96
CA THR A 231 10.00 -14.32 -15.50
C THR A 231 10.27 -13.91 -16.95
N GLN A 232 9.41 -14.38 -17.87
CA GLN A 232 9.52 -14.15 -19.29
C GLN A 232 8.42 -13.21 -19.77
N ILE A 233 8.81 -12.00 -20.19
CA ILE A 233 7.89 -10.92 -20.59
C ILE A 233 8.40 -10.31 -21.91
N ASP A 234 7.57 -10.20 -22.92
CA ASP A 234 7.95 -9.46 -24.14
C ASP A 234 8.11 -7.96 -23.86
N GLU A 235 8.98 -7.30 -24.63
CA GLU A 235 9.39 -5.92 -24.37
C GLU A 235 8.21 -4.94 -24.35
N ARG A 236 7.21 -5.10 -25.21
CA ARG A 236 6.04 -4.22 -25.23
C ARG A 236 5.23 -4.36 -23.93
N THR A 237 4.95 -5.59 -23.54
CA THR A 237 4.24 -5.89 -22.29
C THR A 237 5.01 -5.41 -21.08
N LEU A 238 6.34 -5.63 -21.07
CA LEU A 238 7.22 -5.15 -20.01
C LEU A 238 7.11 -3.62 -19.87
N ARG A 239 7.19 -2.87 -20.98
CA ARG A 239 7.16 -1.40 -21.00
C ARG A 239 5.81 -0.79 -20.69
N GLU A 240 4.73 -1.37 -21.22
CA GLU A 240 3.38 -0.79 -21.10
C GLU A 240 2.65 -1.19 -19.82
N LEU A 241 3.07 -2.28 -19.13
CA LEU A 241 2.48 -2.73 -17.87
C LEU A 241 3.47 -2.74 -16.73
N TYR A 242 4.43 -3.67 -16.72
CA TYR A 242 5.21 -3.99 -15.52
C TYR A 242 6.25 -2.94 -15.14
N LEU A 243 6.76 -2.18 -16.09
CA LEU A 243 7.67 -1.05 -15.81
C LEU A 243 6.94 0.28 -15.66
N LEU A 244 5.71 0.42 -16.13
CA LEU A 244 5.00 1.70 -16.12
C LEU A 244 4.80 2.29 -14.69
N PRO A 245 4.43 1.53 -13.64
CA PRO A 245 4.32 2.10 -12.31
C PRO A 245 5.66 2.60 -11.77
N PHE A 246 6.76 1.90 -12.08
CA PHE A 246 8.12 2.36 -11.74
C PHE A 246 8.53 3.60 -12.54
N GLU A 247 8.18 3.67 -13.84
CA GLU A 247 8.43 4.86 -14.68
C GLU A 247 7.75 6.10 -14.09
N ILE A 248 6.47 5.98 -13.72
CA ILE A 248 5.71 7.06 -13.12
C ILE A 248 6.35 7.49 -11.79
N ALA A 249 6.65 6.53 -10.92
CA ALA A 249 7.25 6.81 -9.62
C ALA A 249 8.66 7.40 -9.76
N ALA A 250 9.49 6.90 -10.68
CA ALA A 250 10.84 7.42 -10.92
C ALA A 250 10.83 8.86 -11.43
N LYS A 251 9.92 9.18 -12.37
CA LYS A 251 9.85 10.52 -12.98
C LYS A 251 9.13 11.54 -12.11
N ARG A 252 8.04 11.16 -11.43
CA ARG A 252 7.24 12.09 -10.60
C ARG A 252 7.63 12.05 -9.13
N GLY A 253 7.79 10.86 -8.57
CA GLY A 253 8.15 10.66 -7.17
C GLY A 253 9.63 10.89 -6.88
N GLN A 254 10.49 10.75 -7.88
CA GLN A 254 11.95 10.91 -7.77
C GLN A 254 12.55 10.15 -6.56
N PRO A 255 12.31 8.82 -6.44
CA PRO A 255 12.81 8.06 -5.31
C PRO A 255 14.32 8.17 -5.17
N GLY A 256 14.82 8.07 -3.95
CA GLY A 256 16.26 8.04 -3.71
C GLY A 256 16.85 6.68 -4.05
N SER A 257 16.04 5.61 -3.96
CA SER A 257 16.48 4.25 -4.23
C SER A 257 15.45 3.45 -5.02
N VAL A 258 15.95 2.52 -5.82
CA VAL A 258 15.19 1.45 -6.48
C VAL A 258 15.82 0.12 -6.06
N MET A 259 14.98 -0.82 -5.58
CA MET A 259 15.43 -2.16 -5.22
C MET A 259 15.17 -3.12 -6.38
N CYS A 260 16.25 -3.70 -6.93
CA CYS A 260 16.11 -4.75 -7.95
C CYS A 260 15.63 -6.06 -7.31
N SER A 261 14.79 -6.79 -8.04
CA SER A 261 14.12 -7.99 -7.56
C SER A 261 15.01 -9.24 -7.58
N TYR A 262 14.55 -10.31 -6.91
CA TYR A 262 15.28 -11.59 -6.82
C TYR A 262 15.37 -12.34 -8.14
N ASN A 263 14.28 -12.33 -8.93
CA ASN A 263 14.08 -13.20 -10.08
C ASN A 263 14.99 -12.86 -11.26
N ARG A 264 15.14 -13.80 -12.16
CA ARG A 264 15.62 -13.51 -13.51
C ARG A 264 14.48 -12.89 -14.33
N LEU A 265 14.82 -11.90 -15.14
CA LEU A 265 13.95 -11.31 -16.14
C LEU A 265 14.52 -11.60 -17.52
N ASN A 266 13.80 -12.37 -18.32
CA ASN A 266 14.22 -12.80 -19.66
C ASN A 266 15.63 -13.43 -19.66
N GLY A 267 15.91 -14.28 -18.64
CA GLY A 267 17.15 -15.07 -18.53
C GLY A 267 18.23 -14.45 -17.65
N THR A 268 18.19 -13.14 -17.32
CA THR A 268 19.22 -12.46 -16.53
C THR A 268 18.63 -12.03 -15.18
N TYR A 269 19.35 -12.26 -14.08
CA TYR A 269 18.96 -11.76 -12.76
C TYR A 269 18.71 -10.25 -12.79
N ALA A 270 17.64 -9.78 -12.16
CA ALA A 270 17.22 -8.38 -12.23
C ALA A 270 18.34 -7.44 -11.77
N CYS A 271 19.11 -7.82 -10.74
CA CYS A 271 20.25 -7.04 -10.25
C CYS A 271 21.52 -7.11 -11.12
N GLU A 272 21.52 -7.91 -12.18
CA GLU A 272 22.59 -8.03 -13.19
C GLU A 272 22.10 -7.66 -14.60
N ASN A 273 20.87 -7.17 -14.72
CA ASN A 273 20.24 -6.91 -16.00
C ASN A 273 20.58 -5.49 -16.50
N ASN A 274 21.57 -5.39 -17.39
CA ASN A 274 22.01 -4.10 -17.97
C ASN A 274 20.88 -3.36 -18.66
N HIS A 275 20.04 -4.09 -19.44
CA HIS A 275 18.87 -3.47 -20.11
C HIS A 275 17.94 -2.82 -19.08
N LEU A 276 17.63 -3.55 -17.99
CA LEU A 276 16.72 -3.05 -16.94
C LEU A 276 17.32 -1.86 -16.18
N LEU A 277 18.58 -1.99 -15.67
CA LEU A 277 19.15 -1.04 -14.73
C LEU A 277 19.81 0.16 -15.41
N ASN A 278 20.61 -0.07 -16.47
CA ASN A 278 21.28 1.00 -17.17
C ASN A 278 20.43 1.59 -18.29
N ASP A 279 19.99 0.75 -19.26
CA ASP A 279 19.37 1.29 -20.47
C ASP A 279 18.02 1.94 -20.17
N VAL A 280 17.14 1.25 -19.43
CA VAL A 280 15.80 1.74 -19.10
C VAL A 280 15.81 2.71 -17.94
N LEU A 281 16.24 2.26 -16.75
CA LEU A 281 16.11 3.04 -15.52
C LEU A 281 17.03 4.27 -15.52
N LYS A 282 18.36 4.06 -15.67
CA LYS A 282 19.33 5.14 -15.52
C LYS A 282 19.42 6.04 -16.75
N ASN A 283 19.38 5.48 -17.97
CA ASN A 283 19.59 6.25 -19.19
C ASN A 283 18.28 6.80 -19.76
N GLU A 284 17.30 5.94 -20.05
CA GLU A 284 16.03 6.37 -20.70
C GLU A 284 15.17 7.22 -19.75
N TRP A 285 14.99 6.77 -18.50
CA TRP A 285 14.20 7.54 -17.53
C TRP A 285 15.01 8.62 -16.82
N GLY A 286 16.33 8.62 -16.95
CA GLY A 286 17.21 9.61 -16.31
C GLY A 286 17.28 9.49 -14.79
N PHE A 287 17.09 8.29 -14.23
CA PHE A 287 17.09 8.07 -12.79
C PHE A 287 18.42 8.45 -12.14
N GLN A 288 18.38 9.39 -11.21
CA GLN A 288 19.55 9.95 -10.52
C GLN A 288 19.82 9.31 -9.14
N GLY A 289 18.92 8.44 -8.67
CA GLY A 289 19.08 7.73 -7.40
C GLY A 289 20.03 6.53 -7.50
N GLN A 290 20.13 5.78 -6.40
CA GLN A 290 20.87 4.53 -6.33
C GLN A 290 19.99 3.32 -6.66
N VAL A 291 20.62 2.22 -7.09
CA VAL A 291 20.01 0.89 -7.19
C VAL A 291 20.61 0.02 -6.10
N GLN A 292 19.76 -0.51 -5.21
CA GLN A 292 20.15 -1.52 -4.23
C GLN A 292 19.59 -2.89 -4.61
N SER A 293 20.24 -3.97 -4.18
CA SER A 293 19.68 -5.31 -4.31
C SER A 293 18.55 -5.54 -3.29
N ASP A 294 17.64 -6.46 -3.57
CA ASP A 294 16.93 -7.15 -2.52
C ASP A 294 17.90 -8.04 -1.73
N TRP A 295 17.51 -8.53 -0.55
CA TRP A 295 18.38 -9.27 0.39
C TRP A 295 18.85 -10.60 -0.20
N GLY A 296 20.12 -10.65 -0.66
CA GLY A 296 20.69 -11.81 -1.35
C GLY A 296 20.32 -11.89 -2.84
N ALA A 297 19.87 -10.81 -3.47
CA ALA A 297 19.53 -10.77 -4.89
C ALA A 297 20.73 -10.46 -5.81
N ALA A 298 21.90 -10.13 -5.27
CA ALA A 298 23.11 -10.05 -6.05
C ALA A 298 23.67 -11.47 -6.29
N HIS A 299 24.21 -11.73 -7.51
CA HIS A 299 24.72 -13.05 -7.89
C HIS A 299 26.15 -13.01 -8.46
N SER A 300 26.73 -11.82 -8.60
CA SER A 300 28.10 -11.62 -9.05
C SER A 300 28.65 -10.27 -8.64
N THR A 301 29.98 -10.11 -8.69
CA THR A 301 30.65 -8.83 -8.42
C THR A 301 30.65 -7.92 -9.66
N ALA A 302 31.38 -8.32 -10.70
CA ALA A 302 31.61 -7.44 -11.86
C ALA A 302 30.37 -7.27 -12.74
N ALA A 303 29.59 -8.35 -12.97
CA ALA A 303 28.41 -8.25 -13.81
C ALA A 303 27.32 -7.38 -13.13
N SER A 304 27.05 -7.57 -11.85
CA SER A 304 26.10 -6.74 -11.09
C SER A 304 26.51 -5.26 -11.08
N ILE A 305 27.77 -4.95 -10.75
CA ILE A 305 28.29 -3.58 -10.72
C ILE A 305 28.16 -2.92 -12.09
N ASN A 306 28.61 -3.59 -13.15
CA ASN A 306 28.61 -3.04 -14.52
C ASN A 306 27.20 -2.92 -15.09
N ALA A 307 26.28 -3.82 -14.69
CA ALA A 307 24.87 -3.73 -15.08
C ALA A 307 24.11 -2.58 -14.40
N GLY A 308 24.68 -1.98 -13.36
CA GLY A 308 24.08 -0.81 -12.74
C GLY A 308 23.70 -0.95 -11.26
N LEU A 309 23.99 -2.07 -10.59
CA LEU A 309 23.81 -2.22 -9.15
C LEU A 309 24.77 -1.27 -8.41
N ASP A 310 24.26 -0.52 -7.43
CA ASP A 310 25.03 0.47 -6.67
C ASP A 310 25.28 0.06 -5.22
N GLU A 311 24.49 -0.89 -4.70
CA GLU A 311 24.55 -1.36 -3.31
C GLU A 311 24.06 -2.80 -3.19
N GLU A 312 24.81 -3.64 -2.45
CA GLU A 312 24.39 -4.99 -2.10
C GLU A 312 23.79 -5.03 -0.70
N GLU A 313 22.62 -5.66 -0.59
CA GLU A 313 21.97 -6.02 0.67
C GLU A 313 22.00 -7.54 0.84
N ASP A 314 22.27 -7.99 2.07
CA ASP A 314 22.29 -9.41 2.39
C ASP A 314 21.78 -9.66 3.82
N VAL A 315 21.32 -10.87 4.10
CA VAL A 315 20.91 -11.34 5.43
C VAL A 315 22.09 -11.76 6.33
N GLY A 316 23.30 -11.61 5.81
CA GLY A 316 24.58 -11.90 6.45
C GLY A 316 25.65 -10.94 5.96
N PRO A 317 26.93 -11.29 6.05
CA PRO A 317 27.97 -10.54 5.37
C PRO A 317 27.73 -10.56 3.87
N SER A 318 27.84 -9.39 3.22
CA SER A 318 27.79 -9.30 1.76
C SER A 318 28.71 -10.33 1.11
N VAL A 319 28.25 -10.91 0.01
CA VAL A 319 28.94 -12.01 -0.66
C VAL A 319 29.72 -11.51 -1.87
N TYR A 320 29.11 -10.62 -2.66
CA TYR A 320 29.62 -10.22 -3.98
C TYR A 320 30.27 -8.85 -4.00
N LEU A 321 29.72 -7.86 -3.30
CA LEU A 321 30.28 -6.50 -3.25
C LEU A 321 31.19 -6.30 -2.03
N THR A 322 31.83 -7.37 -1.55
CA THR A 322 32.82 -7.28 -0.46
C THR A 322 34.01 -6.43 -0.89
N PRO A 323 34.69 -5.73 0.05
CA PRO A 323 35.90 -4.97 -0.26
C PRO A 323 36.95 -5.78 -0.98
N ALA A 324 37.14 -7.05 -0.64
CA ALA A 324 38.12 -7.92 -1.29
C ALA A 324 37.76 -8.25 -2.74
N ALA A 325 36.51 -8.65 -2.99
CA ALA A 325 36.02 -9.01 -4.32
C ALA A 325 36.08 -7.80 -5.28
N VAL A 326 35.61 -6.62 -4.80
CA VAL A 326 35.62 -5.40 -5.64
C VAL A 326 37.03 -4.89 -5.89
N LYS A 327 37.96 -4.95 -4.90
CA LYS A 327 39.38 -4.65 -5.14
C LYS A 327 39.99 -5.55 -6.21
N GLN A 328 39.70 -6.86 -6.16
CA GLN A 328 40.16 -7.80 -7.18
C GLN A 328 39.58 -7.46 -8.56
N ALA A 329 38.28 -7.13 -8.64
CA ALA A 329 37.63 -6.75 -9.88
C ALA A 329 38.19 -5.45 -10.47
N ILE A 330 38.60 -4.50 -9.63
CA ILE A 330 39.28 -3.29 -10.07
C ILE A 330 40.71 -3.62 -10.54
N SER A 331 41.44 -4.43 -9.79
CA SER A 331 42.86 -4.76 -10.11
C SER A 331 43.00 -5.53 -11.41
N ASN A 332 42.05 -6.39 -11.75
CA ASN A 332 42.05 -7.15 -13.02
C ASN A 332 41.34 -6.41 -14.16
N GLY A 333 40.84 -5.18 -13.94
CA GLY A 333 40.21 -4.34 -14.96
C GLY A 333 38.75 -4.71 -15.29
N SER A 334 38.12 -5.67 -14.58
CA SER A 334 36.72 -6.04 -14.83
C SER A 334 35.69 -5.01 -14.29
N VAL A 335 36.11 -4.16 -13.35
CA VAL A 335 35.33 -3.01 -12.85
C VAL A 335 36.25 -1.77 -12.89
N SER A 336 35.73 -0.65 -13.41
CA SER A 336 36.51 0.61 -13.40
C SER A 336 36.33 1.35 -12.07
N THR A 337 37.37 2.08 -11.66
CA THR A 337 37.27 2.99 -10.50
C THR A 337 36.23 4.08 -10.70
N ALA A 338 36.01 4.51 -11.95
CA ALA A 338 34.98 5.49 -12.29
C ALA A 338 33.59 4.93 -12.00
N ARG A 339 33.36 3.62 -12.21
CA ARG A 339 32.05 3.00 -11.86
C ARG A 339 31.86 2.90 -10.34
N LEU A 340 32.90 2.57 -9.58
CA LEU A 340 32.85 2.63 -8.11
C LEU A 340 32.56 4.06 -7.63
N ASP A 341 33.20 5.05 -8.22
CA ASP A 341 32.93 6.46 -7.91
C ASP A 341 31.51 6.88 -8.23
N ASP A 342 30.90 6.37 -9.32
CA ASP A 342 29.49 6.60 -9.65
C ASP A 342 28.53 5.97 -8.62
N MET A 343 28.79 4.74 -8.14
CA MET A 343 28.00 4.10 -7.10
C MET A 343 27.94 4.96 -5.83
N VAL A 344 29.10 5.36 -5.34
CA VAL A 344 29.21 6.19 -4.14
C VAL A 344 28.60 7.57 -4.35
N ARG A 345 28.85 8.19 -5.51
CA ARG A 345 28.30 9.50 -5.87
C ARG A 345 26.79 9.51 -5.86
N ARG A 346 26.14 8.50 -6.45
CA ARG A 346 24.68 8.37 -6.48
C ARG A 346 24.09 8.35 -5.07
N LYS A 347 24.61 7.51 -4.18
CA LYS A 347 24.16 7.43 -2.78
C LYS A 347 24.33 8.76 -2.06
N LEU A 348 25.53 9.36 -2.15
CA LEU A 348 25.81 10.66 -1.51
C LEU A 348 24.89 11.76 -2.05
N ALA A 349 24.67 11.81 -3.37
CA ALA A 349 23.77 12.80 -3.97
C ALA A 349 22.34 12.65 -3.46
N VAL A 350 21.84 11.42 -3.30
CA VAL A 350 20.53 11.12 -2.69
C VAL A 350 20.49 11.59 -1.22
N MET A 351 21.49 11.23 -0.40
CA MET A 351 21.56 11.65 1.00
C MET A 351 21.55 13.19 1.15
N ILE A 352 22.23 13.90 0.26
CA ILE A 352 22.28 15.35 0.24
C ILE A 352 20.94 15.91 -0.23
N ARG A 353 20.39 15.43 -1.34
CA ARG A 353 19.13 15.92 -1.94
C ARG A 353 17.94 15.73 -1.00
N VAL A 354 17.84 14.57 -0.35
CA VAL A 354 16.76 14.26 0.60
C VAL A 354 16.98 14.98 1.94
N GLY A 355 18.21 15.39 2.24
CA GLY A 355 18.58 16.12 3.46
C GLY A 355 19.05 15.25 4.62
N VAL A 356 19.19 13.94 4.40
CA VAL A 356 19.72 13.00 5.42
C VAL A 356 21.18 13.31 5.77
N MET A 357 21.93 13.83 4.82
CA MET A 357 23.34 14.21 5.03
C MET A 357 23.50 15.31 6.09
N ASP A 358 22.62 16.32 6.05
CA ASP A 358 22.75 17.52 6.90
C ASP A 358 21.90 17.44 8.17
N ASP A 359 20.87 16.61 8.14
CA ASP A 359 19.95 16.36 9.26
C ASP A 359 19.62 14.87 9.32
N PRO A 360 20.57 14.03 9.77
CA PRO A 360 20.36 12.59 9.88
C PRO A 360 19.25 12.25 10.88
N ALA A 361 18.52 11.18 10.61
CA ALA A 361 17.52 10.69 11.53
C ALA A 361 18.17 10.27 12.87
N LYS A 362 17.50 10.60 13.97
CA LYS A 362 17.98 10.27 15.33
C LYS A 362 16.92 9.53 16.10
N ALA A 363 17.30 8.42 16.73
CA ALA A 363 16.42 7.67 17.60
C ALA A 363 16.03 8.49 18.86
N GLY A 364 14.86 8.16 19.43
CA GLY A 364 14.34 8.81 20.64
C GLY A 364 13.42 10.00 20.37
N GLY A 365 13.00 10.21 19.13
CA GLY A 365 11.94 11.16 18.80
C GLY A 365 10.58 10.72 19.34
N THR A 366 9.68 11.68 19.57
CA THR A 366 8.32 11.42 20.03
C THR A 366 7.40 11.05 18.87
N ILE A 367 6.60 9.97 19.05
CA ILE A 367 5.54 9.56 18.13
C ILE A 367 4.20 9.78 18.83
N ASP A 368 3.30 10.55 18.21
CA ASP A 368 1.91 10.67 18.66
C ASP A 368 1.10 9.49 18.10
N PHE A 369 1.15 8.35 18.80
CA PHE A 369 0.42 7.15 18.41
C PHE A 369 -1.10 7.37 18.37
N ALA A 370 -1.65 8.23 19.23
CA ALA A 370 -3.08 8.52 19.22
C ALA A 370 -3.51 9.27 17.94
N ALA A 371 -2.72 10.25 17.51
CA ALA A 371 -2.97 10.93 16.22
C ALA A 371 -2.75 10.01 15.04
N ALA A 372 -1.72 9.18 15.08
CA ALA A 372 -1.42 8.20 14.03
C ALA A 372 -2.52 7.13 13.91
N ASN A 373 -3.06 6.65 15.03
CA ASN A 373 -4.21 5.71 15.04
C ASN A 373 -5.48 6.35 14.47
N ARG A 374 -5.78 7.62 14.82
CA ARG A 374 -6.89 8.34 14.19
C ARG A 374 -6.71 8.50 12.67
N PHE A 375 -5.48 8.74 12.23
CA PHE A 375 -5.17 8.78 10.80
C PHE A 375 -5.36 7.38 10.16
N ALA A 376 -4.86 6.31 10.78
CA ALA A 376 -5.04 4.93 10.31
C ALA A 376 -6.53 4.58 10.19
N GLN A 377 -7.36 4.97 11.18
CA GLN A 377 -8.81 4.83 11.11
C GLN A 377 -9.39 5.56 9.88
N GLY A 378 -9.00 6.81 9.64
CA GLY A 378 -9.46 7.59 8.49
C GLY A 378 -9.02 7.02 7.13
N VAL A 379 -7.84 6.38 7.07
CA VAL A 379 -7.40 5.61 5.88
C VAL A 379 -8.32 4.40 5.68
N ALA A 380 -8.57 3.60 6.71
CA ALA A 380 -9.45 2.44 6.63
C ALA A 380 -10.88 2.85 6.20
N GLU A 381 -11.45 3.90 6.77
CA GLU A 381 -12.78 4.42 6.43
C GLU A 381 -12.92 4.79 4.94
N GLN A 382 -11.87 5.34 4.34
CA GLN A 382 -11.86 5.74 2.93
C GLN A 382 -11.52 4.59 1.97
N SER A 383 -11.01 3.48 2.49
CA SER A 383 -10.56 2.31 1.74
C SER A 383 -11.60 1.19 1.70
N ILE A 384 -12.51 1.15 2.69
CA ILE A 384 -13.56 0.14 2.76
C ILE A 384 -14.45 0.21 1.52
N VAL A 385 -14.64 -0.96 0.88
CA VAL A 385 -15.45 -1.12 -0.33
C VAL A 385 -16.75 -1.81 0.00
N LEU A 386 -17.88 -1.18 -0.28
CA LEU A 386 -19.20 -1.81 -0.20
C LEU A 386 -19.43 -2.62 -1.48
N LEU A 387 -19.38 -3.94 -1.37
CA LEU A 387 -19.52 -4.85 -2.50
C LEU A 387 -20.97 -5.23 -2.81
N LYS A 388 -21.81 -5.29 -1.79
CA LYS A 388 -23.23 -5.64 -1.92
C LYS A 388 -24.05 -4.94 -0.84
N ASN A 389 -25.28 -4.51 -1.18
CA ASN A 389 -26.20 -3.89 -0.23
C ASN A 389 -27.67 -4.05 -0.68
N ASP A 390 -28.17 -5.27 -0.66
CA ASP A 390 -29.53 -5.58 -1.07
C ASP A 390 -30.54 -5.00 -0.07
N GLY A 391 -31.62 -4.43 -0.60
CA GLY A 391 -32.67 -3.84 0.22
C GLY A 391 -32.23 -2.68 1.11
N ASN A 392 -31.06 -2.08 0.86
CA ASN A 392 -30.44 -1.07 1.73
C ASN A 392 -30.25 -1.60 3.17
N GLN A 393 -29.77 -2.84 3.31
CA GLN A 393 -29.45 -3.45 4.60
C GLN A 393 -28.49 -2.58 5.42
N LEU A 394 -27.55 -1.95 4.76
CA LEU A 394 -26.65 -0.95 5.33
C LEU A 394 -27.02 0.46 4.85
N PRO A 395 -26.87 1.50 5.68
CA PRO A 395 -26.35 1.43 7.05
C PRO A 395 -27.35 0.87 8.05
N LEU A 396 -26.84 0.21 9.10
CA LEU A 396 -27.64 -0.28 10.21
C LEU A 396 -28.18 0.89 11.03
N VAL A 397 -29.46 0.82 11.42
CA VAL A 397 -30.08 1.83 12.30
C VAL A 397 -30.02 1.31 13.73
N ALA A 398 -29.07 1.77 14.55
CA ALA A 398 -28.83 1.25 15.90
C ALA A 398 -30.07 1.24 16.79
N SER A 399 -30.95 2.27 16.70
CA SER A 399 -32.18 2.37 17.49
C SER A 399 -33.29 1.37 17.07
N ALA A 400 -33.16 0.73 15.91
CA ALA A 400 -34.08 -0.29 15.42
C ALA A 400 -33.64 -1.71 15.77
N LEU A 401 -32.46 -1.89 16.37
CA LEU A 401 -31.87 -3.20 16.67
C LEU A 401 -31.92 -3.48 18.17
N SER A 402 -32.49 -4.62 18.54
CA SER A 402 -32.54 -5.13 19.92
C SER A 402 -31.45 -6.18 20.16
N ARG A 403 -31.15 -7.02 19.16
CA ARG A 403 -30.18 -8.12 19.25
C ARG A 403 -29.29 -8.15 17.99
N ILE A 404 -28.00 -8.08 18.21
CA ILE A 404 -26.98 -8.15 17.16
C ILE A 404 -26.09 -9.37 17.43
N ALA A 405 -26.02 -10.29 16.47
CA ALA A 405 -25.05 -11.36 16.47
C ALA A 405 -23.77 -10.88 15.77
N VAL A 406 -22.63 -10.94 16.44
CA VAL A 406 -21.31 -10.72 15.84
C VAL A 406 -20.59 -12.07 15.84
N ILE A 407 -20.25 -12.55 14.65
CA ILE A 407 -19.82 -13.93 14.44
C ILE A 407 -18.46 -13.92 13.73
N GLY A 408 -17.59 -14.86 14.11
CA GLY A 408 -16.26 -15.00 13.52
C GLY A 408 -15.14 -14.46 14.42
N GLY A 409 -14.07 -15.21 14.57
CA GLY A 409 -12.94 -14.89 15.47
C GLY A 409 -12.28 -13.55 15.17
N HIS A 410 -12.27 -13.16 13.90
CA HIS A 410 -11.69 -11.90 13.43
C HIS A 410 -12.48 -10.64 13.82
N ALA A 411 -13.67 -10.78 14.41
CA ALA A 411 -14.38 -9.67 15.00
C ALA A 411 -13.78 -9.21 16.35
N ASP A 412 -13.05 -10.10 17.03
CA ASP A 412 -12.37 -9.81 18.32
C ASP A 412 -10.85 -9.72 18.16
N ALA A 413 -10.27 -10.47 17.21
CA ALA A 413 -8.86 -10.46 16.87
C ALA A 413 -8.67 -9.95 15.43
N ALA A 414 -8.14 -8.73 15.29
CA ALA A 414 -7.98 -8.09 13.97
C ALA A 414 -6.86 -8.73 13.14
N VAL A 415 -6.98 -8.64 11.82
CA VAL A 415 -5.87 -8.87 10.88
C VAL A 415 -5.20 -7.52 10.61
N LEU A 416 -3.98 -7.34 11.09
CA LEU A 416 -3.30 -6.06 10.99
C LEU A 416 -2.41 -5.95 9.74
N SER A 417 -1.76 -7.04 9.33
CA SER A 417 -0.78 -7.07 8.24
C SER A 417 -0.68 -8.48 7.64
N GLY A 418 -0.13 -8.57 6.44
CA GLY A 418 0.21 -9.82 5.76
C GLY A 418 1.58 -10.41 6.13
N GLY A 419 2.24 -9.91 7.15
CA GLY A 419 3.53 -10.45 7.58
C GLY A 419 4.75 -10.03 6.75
N GLY A 420 5.86 -10.74 6.88
CA GLY A 420 7.10 -10.51 6.17
C GLY A 420 7.69 -9.12 6.38
N SER A 421 8.22 -8.52 5.33
CA SER A 421 8.71 -7.13 5.35
C SER A 421 7.60 -6.08 5.56
N GLY A 422 6.32 -6.50 5.49
CA GLY A 422 5.16 -5.65 5.83
C GLY A 422 4.81 -5.57 7.32
N ASN A 423 5.62 -6.16 8.20
CA ASN A 423 5.35 -6.21 9.64
C ASN A 423 5.54 -4.89 10.37
N THR A 424 4.85 -4.76 11.52
CA THR A 424 5.02 -3.66 12.46
C THR A 424 4.90 -4.18 13.89
N ARG A 425 5.42 -3.42 14.86
CA ARG A 425 5.25 -3.71 16.27
C ARG A 425 4.21 -2.78 16.88
N ASP A 426 3.12 -3.36 17.37
CA ASP A 426 2.01 -2.63 17.95
C ASP A 426 2.44 -1.84 19.22
N PRO A 427 2.10 -0.54 19.33
CA PRO A 427 2.51 0.29 20.45
C PRO A 427 1.77 -0.02 21.75
N VAL A 428 0.57 -0.62 21.70
CA VAL A 428 -0.27 -0.88 22.88
C VAL A 428 0.06 -2.23 23.48
N THR A 429 0.12 -3.26 22.66
CA THR A 429 0.33 -4.65 23.11
C THR A 429 1.80 -5.05 23.13
N GLY A 430 2.67 -4.28 22.46
CA GLY A 430 4.08 -4.62 22.24
C GLY A 430 4.27 -5.87 21.38
N SER A 431 3.17 -6.41 20.83
CA SER A 431 3.20 -7.58 19.97
C SER A 431 3.80 -7.22 18.62
N PHE A 432 4.64 -8.10 18.12
CA PHE A 432 5.23 -7.98 16.80
C PHE A 432 4.44 -8.86 15.82
N ALA A 433 3.85 -8.26 14.82
CA ALA A 433 3.21 -9.00 13.75
C ALA A 433 4.30 -9.54 12.82
N GLY A 434 5.02 -10.56 13.25
CA GLY A 434 6.09 -11.18 12.48
C GLY A 434 7.06 -12.02 13.31
N CYS A 435 7.96 -12.71 12.65
CA CYS A 435 9.01 -13.48 13.30
C CYS A 435 10.06 -12.57 13.96
N GLY A 436 10.19 -12.67 15.26
CA GLY A 436 11.34 -12.13 15.99
C GLY A 436 12.59 -12.95 15.66
N GLY A 437 13.33 -12.56 14.65
CA GLY A 437 14.58 -13.17 14.22
C GLY A 437 14.45 -13.87 12.87
N LEU A 438 14.83 -13.16 11.82
CA LEU A 438 15.07 -13.71 10.49
C LEU A 438 16.22 -14.71 10.56
N THR A 439 15.92 -15.99 10.61
CA THR A 439 16.84 -17.02 10.14
C THR A 439 16.25 -17.59 8.87
N PHE A 440 16.58 -16.95 7.73
CA PHE A 440 16.33 -17.54 6.43
C PHE A 440 16.97 -18.93 6.38
N GLY A 441 16.17 -19.94 6.07
CA GLY A 441 16.67 -21.29 5.83
C GLY A 441 16.73 -22.24 7.03
N SER A 442 16.26 -21.91 8.21
CA SER A 442 16.10 -22.92 9.26
C SER A 442 14.72 -23.56 9.20
N SER A 443 14.71 -24.90 9.07
CA SER A 443 13.51 -25.75 9.17
C SER A 443 12.85 -25.75 10.58
N THR A 444 13.37 -24.97 11.50
CA THR A 444 12.75 -24.70 12.80
C THR A 444 11.76 -23.59 12.59
N GLY A 445 10.53 -23.98 12.22
CA GLY A 445 9.46 -23.10 11.85
C GLY A 445 9.40 -21.85 12.69
N CYS A 446 9.46 -20.72 12.01
CA CYS A 446 8.99 -19.49 12.54
C CYS A 446 7.64 -19.73 13.19
N SER A 447 7.45 -19.35 14.43
CA SER A 447 6.16 -19.46 15.10
C SER A 447 5.15 -18.42 14.59
N TRP A 448 5.22 -18.08 13.29
CA TRP A 448 4.33 -17.19 12.53
C TRP A 448 2.87 -17.56 12.71
N TRP A 449 2.61 -18.85 12.82
CA TRP A 449 1.31 -19.42 13.08
C TRP A 449 0.74 -19.03 14.46
N ARG A 450 1.54 -18.38 15.30
CA ARG A 450 1.14 -18.08 16.69
C ARG A 450 0.74 -16.63 16.92
N ASN A 451 1.03 -15.65 16.03
CA ASN A 451 0.73 -14.26 16.34
C ASN A 451 0.59 -13.27 15.16
N PRO A 452 -0.10 -13.55 14.04
CA PRO A 452 -0.51 -12.51 13.11
C PRO A 452 -1.74 -11.71 13.64
N TRP A 453 -2.28 -12.12 14.79
CA TRP A 453 -3.57 -11.64 15.33
C TRP A 453 -3.30 -10.91 16.62
N LEU A 454 -3.23 -9.60 16.50
CA LEU A 454 -3.02 -8.78 17.67
C LEU A 454 -4.37 -8.39 18.27
N LYS A 455 -4.43 -8.35 19.60
CA LYS A 455 -5.46 -7.57 20.27
C LYS A 455 -5.26 -6.12 19.84
N VAL A 456 -6.17 -5.62 19.05
CA VAL A 456 -6.28 -4.19 18.77
C VAL A 456 -6.92 -3.51 19.96
N ASP A 457 -6.60 -2.23 20.15
CA ASP A 457 -7.18 -1.41 21.21
C ASP A 457 -8.72 -1.46 21.18
N VAL A 458 -9.32 -1.39 19.99
CA VAL A 458 -10.77 -1.47 19.80
C VAL A 458 -11.11 -2.47 18.70
N PRO A 459 -11.41 -3.75 19.06
CA PRO A 459 -11.87 -4.74 18.08
C PRO A 459 -13.27 -4.39 17.53
N ILE A 460 -13.61 -4.99 16.39
CA ILE A 460 -14.88 -4.74 15.69
C ILE A 460 -16.09 -4.93 16.63
N VAL A 461 -16.11 -6.01 17.40
CA VAL A 461 -17.21 -6.30 18.35
C VAL A 461 -17.35 -5.22 19.43
N ALA A 462 -16.25 -4.66 19.92
CA ALA A 462 -16.29 -3.57 20.91
C ALA A 462 -16.77 -2.26 20.28
N ALA A 463 -16.34 -1.96 19.04
CA ALA A 463 -16.80 -0.79 18.31
C ALA A 463 -18.32 -0.86 18.01
N ILE A 464 -18.83 -2.04 17.63
CA ILE A 464 -20.27 -2.27 17.42
C ILE A 464 -21.05 -2.04 18.72
N ARG A 465 -20.57 -2.57 19.87
CA ARG A 465 -21.20 -2.33 21.17
C ARG A 465 -21.27 -0.85 21.54
N ALA A 466 -20.24 -0.10 21.20
CA ALA A 466 -20.19 1.35 21.47
C ALA A 466 -21.22 2.14 20.62
N LEU A 467 -21.47 1.72 19.36
CA LEU A 467 -22.42 2.38 18.46
C LEU A 467 -23.88 1.93 18.67
N ALA A 468 -24.11 0.75 19.24
CA ALA A 468 -25.44 0.21 19.52
C ALA A 468 -25.61 -0.14 21.01
N PRO A 469 -25.50 0.85 21.95
CA PRO A 469 -25.48 0.58 23.38
C PRO A 469 -26.81 0.05 23.96
N ALA A 470 -27.92 0.25 23.24
CA ALA A 470 -29.23 -0.27 23.62
C ALA A 470 -29.48 -1.71 23.13
N ALA A 471 -28.68 -2.20 22.20
CA ALA A 471 -28.80 -3.55 21.67
C ALA A 471 -28.00 -4.56 22.49
N GLN A 472 -28.53 -5.77 22.60
CA GLN A 472 -27.78 -6.91 23.12
C GLN A 472 -26.83 -7.43 22.01
N VAL A 473 -25.55 -7.07 22.09
CA VAL A 473 -24.51 -7.52 21.14
C VAL A 473 -23.86 -8.79 21.68
N THR A 474 -24.17 -9.93 21.06
CA THR A 474 -23.61 -11.23 21.44
C THR A 474 -22.55 -11.65 20.42
N PHE A 475 -21.38 -12.05 20.94
CA PHE A 475 -20.25 -12.53 20.13
C PHE A 475 -20.22 -14.06 20.12
N ALA A 476 -20.02 -14.64 18.95
CA ALA A 476 -19.72 -16.05 18.73
C ALA A 476 -18.57 -16.19 17.73
N GLY A 477 -17.42 -16.57 18.20
CA GLY A 477 -16.22 -16.70 17.35
C GLY A 477 -15.26 -17.72 17.91
N ASN A 478 -14.33 -18.13 17.07
CA ASN A 478 -13.16 -18.86 17.51
C ASN A 478 -12.29 -17.91 18.31
N SER A 479 -12.32 -18.02 19.64
CA SER A 479 -11.50 -17.20 20.56
C SER A 479 -10.08 -17.74 20.72
N ASP A 480 -9.71 -18.78 19.99
CA ASP A 480 -8.35 -19.30 20.00
C ASP A 480 -7.41 -18.32 19.25
N GLN A 481 -6.92 -17.33 20.00
CA GLN A 481 -5.95 -16.36 19.50
C GLN A 481 -4.61 -16.99 19.10
N GLN A 482 -4.39 -18.28 19.37
CA GLN A 482 -3.20 -19.02 18.96
C GLN A 482 -3.36 -19.70 17.59
N SER A 483 -4.59 -19.87 17.12
CA SER A 483 -4.90 -20.49 15.83
C SER A 483 -6.18 -19.91 15.20
N PRO A 484 -6.18 -18.62 14.88
CA PRO A 484 -7.39 -17.91 14.42
C PRO A 484 -7.89 -18.39 13.05
N PHE A 485 -7.06 -19.06 12.27
CA PHE A 485 -7.44 -19.73 11.01
C PHE A 485 -7.64 -21.23 11.12
N ARG A 486 -7.72 -21.79 12.34
CA ARG A 486 -8.18 -23.16 12.44
C ARG A 486 -9.59 -23.30 11.88
N ALA A 487 -9.88 -24.47 11.34
CA ALA A 487 -11.22 -24.77 10.87
C ALA A 487 -12.26 -24.66 12.00
N TYR A 488 -13.40 -24.04 11.69
CA TYR A 488 -14.58 -24.06 12.58
C TYR A 488 -15.10 -25.49 12.67
N THR A 489 -15.35 -25.96 13.88
CA THR A 489 -16.03 -27.22 14.10
C THR A 489 -17.51 -27.10 13.73
N GLN A 490 -18.17 -28.23 13.43
CA GLN A 490 -19.62 -28.23 13.14
C GLN A 490 -20.41 -27.66 14.31
N GLN A 491 -20.02 -27.96 15.56
CA GLN A 491 -20.66 -27.41 16.76
C GLN A 491 -20.60 -25.87 16.83
N GLU A 492 -19.45 -25.28 16.48
CA GLU A 492 -19.30 -23.82 16.46
C GLU A 492 -20.15 -23.20 15.35
N ILE A 493 -20.20 -23.82 14.18
CA ILE A 493 -21.06 -23.42 13.06
C ILE A 493 -22.54 -23.46 13.47
N ASP A 494 -22.98 -24.54 14.12
CA ASP A 494 -24.35 -24.70 14.58
C ASP A 494 -24.71 -23.68 15.67
N GLN A 495 -23.81 -23.39 16.59
CA GLN A 495 -23.99 -22.37 17.62
C GLN A 495 -24.08 -20.96 17.01
N ALA A 496 -23.24 -20.65 16.01
CA ALA A 496 -23.28 -19.39 15.27
C ALA A 496 -24.62 -19.22 14.53
N ALA A 497 -25.08 -20.27 13.82
CA ALA A 497 -26.37 -20.25 13.14
C ALA A 497 -27.57 -20.08 14.13
N ALA A 498 -27.53 -20.80 15.28
CA ALA A 498 -28.54 -20.64 16.31
C ALA A 498 -28.55 -19.24 16.95
N LEU A 499 -27.38 -18.59 17.09
CA LEU A 499 -27.30 -17.20 17.54
C LEU A 499 -27.89 -16.27 16.49
N ALA A 500 -27.53 -16.43 15.23
CA ALA A 500 -28.04 -15.63 14.12
C ALA A 500 -29.56 -15.70 14.00
N ALA A 501 -30.14 -16.90 14.13
CA ALA A 501 -31.60 -17.12 14.02
C ALA A 501 -32.44 -16.32 15.04
N ARG A 502 -31.87 -15.93 16.19
CA ARG A 502 -32.57 -15.17 17.24
C ARG A 502 -32.15 -13.69 17.30
N SER A 503 -31.39 -13.23 16.34
CA SER A 503 -30.89 -11.86 16.26
C SER A 503 -31.53 -11.08 15.12
N ASP A 504 -31.65 -9.78 15.29
CA ASP A 504 -32.26 -8.90 14.28
C ASP A 504 -31.34 -8.76 13.04
N VAL A 505 -30.02 -8.84 13.29
CA VAL A 505 -28.97 -8.84 12.27
C VAL A 505 -27.82 -9.76 12.70
N ALA A 506 -27.22 -10.44 11.75
CA ALA A 506 -25.99 -11.20 11.93
C ALA A 506 -24.83 -10.54 11.15
N ILE A 507 -23.77 -10.15 11.84
CA ILE A 507 -22.56 -9.59 11.25
C ILE A 507 -21.49 -10.67 11.33
N VAL A 508 -21.09 -11.24 10.18
CA VAL A 508 -20.08 -12.28 10.09
C VAL A 508 -18.78 -11.66 9.62
N VAL A 509 -17.73 -11.79 10.43
CA VAL A 509 -16.40 -11.28 10.10
C VAL A 509 -15.50 -12.45 9.72
N VAL A 510 -15.04 -12.43 8.47
CA VAL A 510 -14.15 -13.44 7.91
C VAL A 510 -12.84 -12.81 7.48
N ALA A 511 -11.79 -13.62 7.40
CA ALA A 511 -10.49 -13.11 6.98
C ALA A 511 -9.70 -14.15 6.18
N GLN A 512 -8.81 -13.63 5.32
CA GLN A 512 -7.89 -14.41 4.52
C GLN A 512 -6.47 -14.27 5.08
N ALA A 513 -5.75 -15.39 5.19
CA ALA A 513 -4.33 -15.39 5.54
C ALA A 513 -3.50 -15.32 4.27
N ALA A 514 -3.10 -14.12 3.87
CA ALA A 514 -2.15 -13.91 2.79
C ALA A 514 -0.99 -13.06 3.31
N GLY A 515 0.22 -13.41 2.95
CA GLY A 515 1.40 -12.68 3.39
C GLY A 515 2.68 -13.18 2.75
N GLU A 516 3.74 -12.36 2.80
CA GLU A 516 5.05 -12.66 2.19
C GLU A 516 5.59 -14.03 2.60
N ASP A 517 5.45 -14.35 3.90
CA ASP A 517 6.04 -15.59 4.43
C ASP A 517 5.09 -16.79 4.36
N PHE A 518 3.85 -16.56 4.00
CA PHE A 518 2.88 -17.63 3.74
C PHE A 518 2.97 -18.16 2.30
N GLY A 519 3.67 -17.42 1.43
CA GLY A 519 3.69 -17.69 -0.01
C GLY A 519 2.33 -17.41 -0.66
N GLU A 520 2.12 -18.00 -1.82
CA GLU A 520 0.86 -17.90 -2.54
C GLU A 520 -0.26 -18.70 -1.87
N LEU A 521 -1.47 -18.17 -1.99
CA LEU A 521 -2.68 -18.90 -1.64
C LEU A 521 -2.92 -20.03 -2.64
N GLN A 522 -3.27 -21.20 -2.16
CA GLN A 522 -3.65 -22.31 -3.03
C GLN A 522 -4.97 -22.03 -3.77
N SER A 523 -5.86 -21.27 -3.14
CA SER A 523 -7.13 -20.79 -3.68
C SER A 523 -7.51 -19.49 -3.00
N LEU A 524 -8.28 -18.68 -3.68
CA LEU A 524 -8.90 -17.46 -3.14
C LEU A 524 -10.12 -17.75 -2.24
N SER A 525 -10.50 -19.03 -2.06
CA SER A 525 -11.60 -19.46 -1.22
C SER A 525 -11.26 -19.38 0.27
N LEU A 526 -12.24 -19.08 1.10
CA LEU A 526 -12.15 -19.14 2.57
C LEU A 526 -12.54 -20.52 3.14
N ALA A 527 -12.71 -21.53 2.29
CA ALA A 527 -13.04 -22.88 2.71
C ALA A 527 -11.85 -23.56 3.43
N ASN A 528 -10.65 -23.37 2.94
CA ASN A 528 -9.44 -23.99 3.49
C ASN A 528 -8.40 -22.95 3.91
N PRO A 529 -7.72 -23.16 5.04
CA PRO A 529 -7.93 -24.24 6.02
C PRO A 529 -9.07 -23.95 7.03
N SER A 530 -9.66 -22.74 7.02
CA SER A 530 -10.46 -22.22 8.14
C SER A 530 -11.96 -22.54 8.08
N ASN A 531 -12.45 -23.11 6.97
CA ASN A 531 -13.87 -23.47 6.78
C ASN A 531 -14.85 -22.29 6.99
N GLN A 532 -14.40 -21.05 6.70
CA GLN A 532 -15.22 -19.84 6.92
C GLN A 532 -16.38 -19.76 5.93
N ASP A 533 -16.23 -20.30 4.71
CA ASP A 533 -17.35 -20.34 3.74
C ASP A 533 -18.56 -21.09 4.30
N ALA A 534 -18.33 -22.24 4.96
CA ALA A 534 -19.41 -23.01 5.60
C ALA A 534 -20.05 -22.27 6.78
N LEU A 535 -19.26 -21.52 7.56
CA LEU A 535 -19.79 -20.65 8.63
C LEU A 535 -20.72 -19.58 8.06
N VAL A 536 -20.28 -18.84 7.02
CA VAL A 536 -21.13 -17.80 6.39
C VAL A 536 -22.40 -18.41 5.82
N GLU A 537 -22.32 -19.55 5.14
CA GLU A 537 -23.49 -20.20 4.57
C GLU A 537 -24.49 -20.66 5.62
N ALA A 538 -24.03 -21.19 6.75
CA ALA A 538 -24.90 -21.62 7.83
C ALA A 538 -25.63 -20.43 8.49
N VAL A 539 -24.90 -19.35 8.72
CA VAL A 539 -25.46 -18.11 9.28
C VAL A 539 -26.45 -17.47 8.32
N ALA A 540 -26.13 -17.37 7.03
CA ALA A 540 -27.01 -16.79 6.01
C ALA A 540 -28.31 -17.58 5.83
N ARG A 541 -28.27 -18.91 5.98
CA ARG A 541 -29.48 -19.75 6.00
C ARG A 541 -30.35 -19.46 7.23
N ALA A 542 -29.73 -19.14 8.35
CA ALA A 542 -30.44 -18.92 9.62
C ALA A 542 -30.99 -17.50 9.78
N ASN A 543 -30.37 -16.51 9.13
CA ASN A 543 -30.80 -15.10 9.21
C ASN A 543 -30.64 -14.40 7.85
N PRO A 544 -31.73 -13.96 7.20
CA PRO A 544 -31.67 -13.25 5.92
C PRO A 544 -31.01 -11.86 6.01
N HIS A 545 -30.93 -11.27 7.22
CA HIS A 545 -30.26 -10.01 7.49
C HIS A 545 -28.77 -10.23 7.83
N THR A 546 -28.10 -11.08 7.06
CA THR A 546 -26.67 -11.35 7.25
C THR A 546 -25.82 -10.35 6.48
N VAL A 547 -24.93 -9.70 7.21
CA VAL A 547 -23.89 -8.79 6.69
C VAL A 547 -22.54 -9.48 6.84
N VAL A 548 -21.73 -9.54 5.78
CA VAL A 548 -20.38 -10.10 5.84
C VAL A 548 -19.34 -9.00 5.72
N VAL A 549 -18.38 -9.00 6.65
CA VAL A 549 -17.17 -8.16 6.61
C VAL A 549 -16.00 -9.06 6.27
N VAL A 550 -15.31 -8.75 5.18
CA VAL A 550 -14.13 -9.49 4.72
C VAL A 550 -12.88 -8.68 5.05
N GLN A 551 -11.89 -9.31 5.66
CA GLN A 551 -10.57 -8.75 5.88
C GLN A 551 -9.56 -9.55 5.05
N SER A 552 -9.04 -8.96 3.97
CA SER A 552 -8.15 -9.67 3.05
C SER A 552 -7.01 -8.82 2.52
N GLY A 553 -5.94 -9.48 2.06
CA GLY A 553 -4.86 -8.84 1.30
C GLY A 553 -5.01 -9.05 -0.20
N ASN A 554 -5.90 -9.95 -0.62
CA ASN A 554 -6.10 -10.43 -1.97
C ASN A 554 -7.60 -10.47 -2.30
N PRO A 555 -8.00 -10.66 -3.55
CA PRO A 555 -9.38 -11.04 -3.88
C PRO A 555 -9.82 -12.30 -3.11
N VAL A 556 -11.10 -12.39 -2.83
CA VAL A 556 -11.71 -13.53 -2.13
C VAL A 556 -12.87 -14.09 -2.96
N LEU A 557 -12.93 -15.40 -3.12
CA LEU A 557 -14.11 -16.08 -3.66
C LEU A 557 -15.23 -16.12 -2.63
N MET A 558 -16.43 -15.76 -3.04
CA MET A 558 -17.60 -15.63 -2.15
C MET A 558 -18.78 -16.48 -2.67
N PRO A 559 -18.73 -17.82 -2.53
CA PRO A 559 -19.79 -18.70 -3.06
C PRO A 559 -21.15 -18.41 -2.43
N TRP A 560 -21.16 -17.79 -1.27
CA TRP A 560 -22.34 -17.40 -0.49
C TRP A 560 -22.88 -15.99 -0.81
N LYS A 561 -22.26 -15.25 -1.74
CA LYS A 561 -22.58 -13.82 -1.99
C LYS A 561 -24.05 -13.54 -2.27
N ASP A 562 -24.74 -14.46 -2.94
CA ASP A 562 -26.16 -14.27 -3.30
C ASP A 562 -27.11 -14.59 -2.15
N ARG A 563 -26.61 -15.15 -1.03
CA ARG A 563 -27.40 -15.54 0.16
C ARG A 563 -27.34 -14.53 1.30
N VAL A 564 -26.45 -13.53 1.22
CA VAL A 564 -26.27 -12.51 2.25
C VAL A 564 -26.79 -11.17 1.76
N SER A 565 -27.25 -10.30 2.68
CA SER A 565 -27.86 -9.01 2.31
C SER A 565 -26.83 -7.93 2.01
N ALA A 566 -25.66 -7.96 2.67
CA ALA A 566 -24.61 -6.98 2.42
C ALA A 566 -23.21 -7.60 2.57
N ILE A 567 -22.23 -7.05 1.82
CA ILE A 567 -20.84 -7.47 1.86
C ILE A 567 -19.96 -6.22 1.86
N VAL A 568 -19.02 -6.19 2.79
CA VAL A 568 -18.04 -5.11 2.96
C VAL A 568 -16.64 -5.69 2.89
N GLU A 569 -15.81 -5.23 1.96
CA GLU A 569 -14.38 -5.52 1.92
C GLU A 569 -13.62 -4.46 2.70
N ALA A 570 -12.94 -4.85 3.76
CA ALA A 570 -12.24 -3.96 4.67
C ALA A 570 -10.70 -4.06 4.53
N TRP A 571 -10.19 -4.94 3.68
CA TRP A 571 -8.77 -5.21 3.49
C TRP A 571 -8.09 -5.63 4.83
N TYR A 572 -6.79 -5.42 4.97
CA TYR A 572 -6.12 -5.40 6.27
C TYR A 572 -6.18 -3.96 6.78
N PRO A 573 -7.08 -3.66 7.74
CA PRO A 573 -7.48 -2.29 8.04
C PRO A 573 -6.58 -1.57 9.06
N GLY A 574 -5.50 -2.20 9.54
CA GLY A 574 -4.62 -1.64 10.55
C GLY A 574 -5.28 -1.46 11.93
N GLU A 575 -4.60 -0.74 12.82
CA GLU A 575 -5.03 -0.57 14.22
C GLU A 575 -6.40 0.12 14.38
N GLY A 576 -6.71 1.08 13.49
CA GLY A 576 -7.98 1.81 13.50
C GLY A 576 -9.18 1.04 12.92
N GLY A 577 -8.96 -0.19 12.44
CA GLY A 577 -9.91 -0.95 11.61
C GLY A 577 -11.23 -1.24 12.28
N GLY A 578 -11.25 -1.59 13.57
CA GLY A 578 -12.49 -1.92 14.27
C GLY A 578 -13.49 -0.77 14.31
N LYS A 579 -13.01 0.44 14.60
CA LYS A 579 -13.85 1.66 14.58
C LYS A 579 -14.27 2.03 13.15
N ALA A 580 -13.35 1.94 12.19
CA ALA A 580 -13.62 2.26 10.79
C ALA A 580 -14.74 1.38 10.21
N ILE A 581 -14.64 0.07 10.42
CA ILE A 581 -15.65 -0.90 10.00
C ILE A 581 -17.00 -0.61 10.66
N ALA A 582 -17.02 -0.41 11.97
CA ALA A 582 -18.26 -0.09 12.68
C ALA A 582 -18.89 1.23 12.20
N ASN A 583 -18.09 2.28 11.96
CA ASN A 583 -18.55 3.56 11.41
C ASN A 583 -19.21 3.41 10.03
N VAL A 584 -18.67 2.55 9.18
CA VAL A 584 -19.27 2.23 7.88
C VAL A 584 -20.57 1.44 8.10
N LEU A 585 -20.56 0.37 8.89
CA LEU A 585 -21.75 -0.45 9.11
C LEU A 585 -22.95 0.34 9.65
N PHE A 586 -22.71 1.33 10.50
CA PHE A 586 -23.76 2.17 11.11
C PHE A 586 -23.95 3.54 10.44
N GLY A 587 -23.31 3.79 9.32
CA GLY A 587 -23.53 4.99 8.48
C GLY A 587 -22.93 6.29 9.00
N ALA A 588 -22.08 6.26 10.03
CA ALA A 588 -21.27 7.42 10.41
C ALA A 588 -20.31 7.82 9.29
N VAL A 589 -19.90 6.85 8.47
CA VAL A 589 -19.12 7.02 7.26
C VAL A 589 -19.83 6.36 6.09
N ASN A 590 -20.02 7.11 4.99
CA ASN A 590 -20.47 6.55 3.73
C ASN A 590 -19.29 5.91 3.00
N PRO A 591 -19.29 4.60 2.67
CA PRO A 591 -18.20 3.93 1.99
C PRO A 591 -17.89 4.58 0.64
N SER A 592 -16.61 4.70 0.32
CA SER A 592 -16.15 5.34 -0.91
C SER A 592 -14.97 4.63 -1.57
N GLY A 593 -14.56 3.50 -1.02
CA GLY A 593 -13.52 2.66 -1.60
C GLY A 593 -13.97 2.05 -2.94
N LYS A 594 -13.00 1.83 -3.82
CA LYS A 594 -13.17 1.17 -5.12
C LYS A 594 -12.13 0.06 -5.25
N LEU A 595 -12.50 -1.08 -5.79
CA LEU A 595 -11.58 -2.22 -5.92
C LEU A 595 -10.36 -1.86 -6.79
N PRO A 596 -9.12 -1.99 -6.28
CA PRO A 596 -7.91 -1.80 -7.07
C PRO A 596 -7.49 -3.08 -7.82
N VAL A 597 -8.24 -4.17 -7.63
CA VAL A 597 -8.05 -5.48 -8.27
C VAL A 597 -9.41 -6.07 -8.64
N THR A 598 -9.44 -6.84 -9.72
CA THR A 598 -10.60 -7.63 -10.11
C THR A 598 -10.79 -8.81 -9.17
N PHE A 599 -11.99 -9.04 -8.67
CA PHE A 599 -12.36 -10.23 -7.91
C PHE A 599 -12.89 -11.28 -8.89
N PRO A 600 -12.18 -12.38 -9.12
CA PRO A 600 -12.61 -13.44 -10.04
C PRO A 600 -13.85 -14.16 -9.50
N ALA A 601 -14.64 -14.76 -10.40
CA ALA A 601 -15.73 -15.63 -9.98
C ALA A 601 -15.22 -17.03 -9.59
N ARG A 602 -14.08 -17.44 -10.14
CA ARG A 602 -13.40 -18.71 -9.88
C ARG A 602 -11.89 -18.51 -9.99
N ASP A 603 -11.10 -19.33 -9.32
CA ASP A 603 -9.63 -19.27 -9.41
C ASP A 603 -9.14 -19.38 -10.86
N GLU A 604 -9.80 -20.25 -11.66
CA GLU A 604 -9.44 -20.53 -13.06
C GLU A 604 -9.66 -19.34 -14.01
N ASP A 605 -10.42 -18.36 -13.60
CA ASP A 605 -10.68 -17.17 -14.45
C ASP A 605 -9.46 -16.24 -14.54
N SER A 606 -8.42 -16.44 -13.71
CA SER A 606 -7.17 -15.66 -13.76
C SER A 606 -6.28 -16.07 -14.94
N PRO A 607 -5.63 -15.12 -15.63
CA PRO A 607 -4.66 -15.43 -16.69
C PRO A 607 -3.41 -16.17 -16.17
N ALA A 608 -3.09 -16.03 -14.88
CA ALA A 608 -1.97 -16.71 -14.24
C ALA A 608 -2.28 -18.15 -13.83
N TRP A 609 -3.57 -18.53 -13.79
CA TRP A 609 -3.95 -19.88 -13.38
C TRP A 609 -3.41 -20.95 -14.32
N ARG A 610 -2.89 -22.02 -13.75
CA ARG A 610 -2.49 -23.24 -14.47
C ARG A 610 -3.31 -24.42 -13.98
N GLN A 611 -3.42 -25.47 -14.81
CA GLN A 611 -4.20 -26.66 -14.46
C GLN A 611 -3.78 -27.20 -13.10
N GLY A 612 -4.76 -27.45 -12.22
CA GLY A 612 -4.54 -27.91 -10.85
C GLY A 612 -4.02 -26.85 -9.87
N GLY A 613 -4.02 -25.56 -10.25
CA GLY A 613 -3.61 -24.46 -9.39
C GLY A 613 -2.10 -24.33 -9.18
N ALA A 614 -1.30 -25.05 -9.96
CA ALA A 614 0.17 -25.04 -9.84
C ALA A 614 0.75 -23.65 -10.18
N PHE A 615 1.84 -23.29 -9.50
CA PHE A 615 2.66 -22.13 -9.81
C PHE A 615 3.87 -22.55 -10.64
N GLU A 616 4.24 -21.68 -11.60
CA GLU A 616 5.40 -21.92 -12.45
C GLU A 616 6.64 -21.29 -11.82
N ASN A 617 7.79 -22.00 -11.78
CA ASN A 617 9.07 -21.40 -11.38
C ASN A 617 9.55 -20.36 -12.41
N ASP A 618 9.33 -20.64 -13.70
CA ASP A 618 9.72 -19.80 -14.82
C ASP A 618 8.46 -19.28 -15.56
N PRO A 619 7.69 -18.34 -14.98
CA PRO A 619 6.42 -17.94 -15.54
C PRO A 619 6.58 -17.18 -16.86
N VAL A 620 5.79 -17.57 -17.86
CA VAL A 620 5.67 -16.85 -19.13
C VAL A 620 4.40 -16.02 -19.11
N TYR A 621 4.54 -14.70 -19.28
CA TYR A 621 3.42 -13.76 -19.30
C TYR A 621 2.74 -13.72 -20.66
N SER A 622 2.21 -14.88 -21.06
CA SER A 622 1.64 -15.12 -22.41
C SER A 622 0.35 -14.35 -22.69
N GLU A 623 -0.33 -13.87 -21.66
CA GLU A 623 -1.50 -12.99 -21.74
C GLU A 623 -1.15 -11.57 -22.22
N LYS A 624 0.14 -11.21 -22.18
CA LYS A 624 0.67 -9.92 -22.63
C LYS A 624 -0.04 -8.74 -21.94
N LEU A 625 -0.52 -7.76 -22.72
CA LEU A 625 -1.22 -6.57 -22.22
C LEU A 625 -2.58 -6.89 -21.57
N ASN A 626 -3.10 -8.10 -21.75
CA ASN A 626 -4.39 -8.53 -21.18
C ASN A 626 -4.22 -9.10 -19.77
N MET A 627 -3.81 -8.29 -18.80
CA MET A 627 -3.68 -8.63 -17.40
C MET A 627 -4.74 -7.88 -16.57
N GLY A 628 -5.18 -8.46 -15.44
CA GLY A 628 -6.23 -7.88 -14.59
C GLY A 628 -7.54 -7.67 -15.35
N TYR A 629 -8.26 -6.57 -15.11
CA TYR A 629 -9.54 -6.27 -15.78
C TYR A 629 -9.45 -6.30 -17.32
N ARG A 630 -8.28 -6.04 -17.90
CA ARG A 630 -8.06 -6.09 -19.35
C ARG A 630 -8.26 -7.50 -19.90
N TRP A 631 -7.85 -8.53 -19.12
CA TRP A 631 -8.07 -9.95 -19.46
C TRP A 631 -9.55 -10.30 -19.46
N TYR A 632 -10.26 -9.93 -18.39
CA TYR A 632 -11.69 -10.20 -18.26
C TYR A 632 -12.49 -9.51 -19.36
N ASP A 633 -12.12 -8.30 -19.75
CA ASP A 633 -12.75 -7.57 -20.85
C ASP A 633 -12.43 -8.19 -22.23
N ALA A 634 -11.16 -8.50 -22.50
CA ALA A 634 -10.71 -9.08 -23.78
C ALA A 634 -11.30 -10.48 -24.03
N ARG A 635 -11.53 -11.25 -22.98
CA ARG A 635 -12.08 -12.62 -23.02
C ARG A 635 -13.58 -12.69 -22.78
N ASN A 636 -14.22 -11.56 -22.51
CA ASN A 636 -15.63 -11.49 -22.10
C ASN A 636 -15.97 -12.41 -20.90
N ILE A 637 -15.03 -12.54 -19.95
CA ILE A 637 -15.23 -13.27 -18.70
C ILE A 637 -15.92 -12.34 -17.71
N LYS A 638 -17.01 -12.80 -17.09
CA LYS A 638 -17.69 -12.02 -16.06
C LYS A 638 -17.00 -12.26 -14.70
N PRO A 639 -16.31 -11.26 -14.11
CA PRO A 639 -15.78 -11.40 -12.77
C PRO A 639 -16.90 -11.37 -11.73
N MET A 640 -16.59 -11.74 -10.50
CA MET A 640 -17.48 -11.57 -9.36
C MET A 640 -17.72 -10.09 -9.08
N TYR A 641 -16.63 -9.30 -9.02
CA TYR A 641 -16.63 -7.84 -8.99
C TYR A 641 -15.49 -7.32 -9.87
N GLU A 642 -15.80 -6.34 -10.69
CA GLU A 642 -14.81 -5.77 -11.61
C GLU A 642 -13.89 -4.75 -10.95
N PHE A 643 -12.76 -4.47 -11.57
CA PHE A 643 -11.84 -3.38 -11.21
C PHE A 643 -12.57 -2.03 -11.13
N GLY A 644 -12.29 -1.27 -10.10
CA GLY A 644 -12.91 0.02 -9.86
C GLY A 644 -14.31 -0.04 -9.24
N TYR A 645 -14.86 -1.23 -8.98
CA TYR A 645 -16.17 -1.40 -8.39
C TYR A 645 -16.23 -0.99 -6.91
N GLY A 646 -17.35 -0.42 -6.50
CA GLY A 646 -17.66 -0.09 -5.11
C GLY A 646 -18.94 0.72 -5.04
N LEU A 647 -19.85 0.34 -4.13
CA LEU A 647 -21.14 0.99 -3.89
C LEU A 647 -21.01 2.14 -2.87
N SER A 648 -22.04 2.93 -2.77
CA SER A 648 -22.18 4.04 -1.81
C SER A 648 -23.59 4.01 -1.21
N TYR A 649 -23.80 4.64 -0.06
CA TYR A 649 -25.13 4.90 0.52
C TYR A 649 -25.90 6.02 -0.20
N THR A 650 -25.31 6.59 -1.26
CA THR A 650 -25.93 7.59 -2.11
C THR A 650 -25.78 7.23 -3.59
N HIS A 651 -26.40 7.99 -4.49
CA HIS A 651 -26.32 7.77 -5.93
C HIS A 651 -25.67 8.96 -6.62
N PHE A 652 -24.92 8.67 -7.70
CA PHE A 652 -24.25 9.68 -8.51
C PHE A 652 -24.67 9.57 -9.98
N ALA A 653 -25.12 10.66 -10.55
CA ALA A 653 -25.45 10.80 -11.96
C ALA A 653 -24.29 11.46 -12.71
N TYR A 654 -24.03 10.99 -13.93
CA TYR A 654 -22.97 11.49 -14.81
C TYR A 654 -23.60 12.09 -16.06
N SER A 655 -23.07 13.23 -16.53
CA SER A 655 -23.63 13.91 -17.70
C SER A 655 -22.60 14.82 -18.38
N GLY A 656 -22.90 15.30 -19.61
CA GLY A 656 -22.19 16.39 -20.25
C GLY A 656 -20.75 16.07 -20.63
N LEU A 657 -20.48 14.88 -21.16
CA LEU A 657 -19.14 14.50 -21.61
C LEU A 657 -18.68 15.39 -22.77
N SER A 658 -17.48 15.93 -22.63
CA SER A 658 -16.75 16.65 -23.67
C SER A 658 -15.32 16.14 -23.72
N VAL A 659 -14.86 15.73 -24.88
CA VAL A 659 -13.50 15.28 -25.15
C VAL A 659 -12.85 16.27 -26.12
N SER A 660 -11.69 16.81 -25.76
CA SER A 660 -10.98 17.74 -26.64
C SER A 660 -9.48 17.48 -26.61
N ARG A 661 -8.85 17.47 -27.79
CA ARG A 661 -7.40 17.36 -27.91
C ARG A 661 -6.75 18.73 -27.72
N GLN A 662 -5.74 18.77 -26.89
CA GLN A 662 -4.95 19.97 -26.64
C GLN A 662 -3.77 20.05 -27.61
N ARG A 663 -3.10 21.23 -27.68
CA ARG A 663 -1.98 21.47 -28.61
C ARG A 663 -0.76 20.59 -28.31
N ASP A 664 -0.57 20.21 -27.05
CA ASP A 664 0.51 19.31 -26.60
C ASP A 664 0.22 17.82 -26.86
N GLY A 665 -0.93 17.51 -27.49
CA GLY A 665 -1.36 16.15 -27.76
C GLY A 665 -2.15 15.49 -26.62
N SER A 666 -2.26 16.12 -25.44
CA SER A 666 -3.09 15.59 -24.34
C SER A 666 -4.58 15.62 -24.70
N LEU A 667 -5.39 14.76 -24.05
CA LEU A 667 -6.84 14.84 -24.10
C LEU A 667 -7.37 15.47 -22.82
N SER A 668 -8.22 16.48 -22.95
CA SER A 668 -9.04 17.00 -21.87
C SER A 668 -10.41 16.33 -21.92
N VAL A 669 -10.69 15.49 -20.92
CA VAL A 669 -11.97 14.79 -20.73
C VAL A 669 -12.71 15.51 -19.63
N ALA A 670 -13.83 16.15 -19.97
CA ALA A 670 -14.62 16.93 -19.02
C ALA A 670 -16.06 16.40 -18.98
N PHE A 671 -16.65 16.34 -17.79
CA PHE A 671 -18.01 15.87 -17.55
C PHE A 671 -18.52 16.40 -16.20
N THR A 672 -19.79 16.21 -15.92
CA THR A 672 -20.40 16.59 -14.65
C THR A 672 -20.85 15.35 -13.87
N VAL A 673 -20.51 15.33 -12.58
CA VAL A 673 -21.02 14.34 -11.62
C VAL A 673 -21.90 15.04 -10.61
N ARG A 674 -23.09 14.51 -10.35
CA ARG A 674 -24.06 15.03 -9.37
C ARG A 674 -24.39 13.93 -8.36
N ASN A 675 -24.43 14.28 -7.09
CA ASN A 675 -25.05 13.45 -6.06
C ASN A 675 -26.57 13.70 -6.08
N ASP A 676 -27.33 12.75 -6.62
CA ASP A 676 -28.81 12.81 -6.69
C ASP A 676 -29.50 12.03 -5.57
N GLY A 677 -28.72 11.47 -4.63
CA GLY A 677 -29.23 10.82 -3.44
C GLY A 677 -29.37 11.77 -2.24
N ARG A 678 -29.57 11.17 -1.05
CA ARG A 678 -29.90 11.89 0.19
C ARG A 678 -28.75 12.01 1.18
N VAL A 679 -27.64 11.35 0.94
CA VAL A 679 -26.47 11.29 1.85
C VAL A 679 -25.25 11.88 1.14
N ALA A 680 -24.45 12.65 1.87
CA ALA A 680 -23.17 13.10 1.34
C ALA A 680 -22.24 11.89 1.08
N GLY A 681 -21.53 11.91 -0.03
CA GLY A 681 -20.64 10.81 -0.40
C GLY A 681 -19.48 11.25 -1.26
N ALA A 682 -18.47 10.40 -1.37
CA ALA A 682 -17.41 10.57 -2.34
C ALA A 682 -17.57 9.58 -3.50
N GLU A 683 -17.29 10.06 -4.70
CA GLU A 683 -17.30 9.26 -5.92
C GLU A 683 -15.94 9.36 -6.60
N THR A 684 -15.59 8.30 -7.32
CA THR A 684 -14.35 8.24 -8.11
C THR A 684 -14.69 7.94 -9.57
N PRO A 685 -15.05 8.97 -10.35
CA PRO A 685 -15.22 8.79 -11.79
C PRO A 685 -13.89 8.40 -12.43
N GLN A 686 -13.92 7.32 -13.20
CA GLN A 686 -12.80 6.67 -13.85
C GLN A 686 -12.87 6.91 -15.35
N VAL A 687 -11.74 7.28 -15.95
CA VAL A 687 -11.63 7.53 -17.40
C VAL A 687 -10.78 6.44 -18.02
N TYR A 688 -11.34 5.76 -19.00
CA TYR A 688 -10.67 4.71 -19.77
C TYR A 688 -10.55 5.12 -21.24
N LEU A 689 -9.54 4.58 -21.91
CA LEU A 689 -9.29 4.81 -23.34
C LEU A 689 -9.12 3.48 -24.07
N GLY A 690 -9.91 3.26 -25.11
CA GLY A 690 -9.68 2.24 -26.10
C GLY A 690 -8.72 2.76 -27.18
N VAL A 691 -7.44 2.38 -27.09
CA VAL A 691 -6.42 2.84 -28.04
C VAL A 691 -6.54 2.07 -29.36
N PRO A 692 -6.68 2.74 -30.51
CA PRO A 692 -6.90 2.05 -31.79
C PRO A 692 -5.58 1.52 -32.38
N TYR A 693 -5.01 0.52 -31.73
CA TYR A 693 -3.77 -0.11 -32.15
C TYR A 693 -3.87 -1.63 -32.03
N LYS A 694 -3.06 -2.35 -32.81
CA LYS A 694 -3.05 -3.80 -32.83
C LYS A 694 -2.65 -4.37 -31.46
N ASP A 695 -3.33 -5.44 -31.04
CA ASP A 695 -3.09 -6.18 -29.80
C ASP A 695 -3.25 -5.35 -28.50
N GLU A 696 -3.96 -4.22 -28.59
CA GLU A 696 -4.38 -3.45 -27.42
C GLU A 696 -5.55 -4.14 -26.69
N PRO A 697 -5.63 -4.01 -25.37
CA PRO A 697 -6.83 -4.40 -24.64
C PRO A 697 -8.03 -3.51 -25.05
N PRO A 698 -9.26 -3.96 -24.83
CA PRO A 698 -10.47 -3.19 -25.19
C PRO A 698 -10.45 -1.76 -24.65
N LYS A 699 -9.92 -1.57 -23.45
CA LYS A 699 -9.68 -0.26 -22.83
C LYS A 699 -8.64 -0.37 -21.73
N ARG A 700 -8.02 0.76 -21.39
CA ARG A 700 -7.10 0.92 -20.25
C ARG A 700 -7.43 2.18 -19.46
N LEU A 701 -7.24 2.15 -18.14
CA LEU A 701 -7.38 3.33 -17.28
C LEU A 701 -6.37 4.39 -17.72
N VAL A 702 -6.84 5.62 -17.90
CA VAL A 702 -5.99 6.75 -18.31
C VAL A 702 -6.13 7.96 -17.40
N GLY A 703 -6.99 7.88 -16.39
CA GLY A 703 -7.13 8.89 -15.34
C GLY A 703 -8.38 8.70 -14.50
N TRP A 704 -8.43 9.40 -13.39
CA TRP A 704 -9.58 9.46 -12.48
C TRP A 704 -9.51 10.72 -11.62
N GLU A 705 -10.60 10.99 -10.91
CA GLU A 705 -10.65 12.04 -9.90
C GLU A 705 -11.53 11.57 -8.73
N LYS A 706 -11.08 11.76 -7.47
CA LYS A 706 -11.92 11.50 -6.30
C LYS A 706 -12.56 12.80 -5.83
N ILE A 707 -13.90 12.82 -5.80
CA ILE A 707 -14.67 14.03 -5.47
C ILE A 707 -15.67 13.71 -4.35
N ARG A 708 -15.85 14.67 -3.42
CA ARG A 708 -16.89 14.60 -2.39
C ARG A 708 -18.01 15.55 -2.74
N LEU A 709 -19.27 15.07 -2.66
CA LEU A 709 -20.47 15.82 -3.01
C LEU A 709 -21.52 15.71 -1.90
N ASN A 710 -22.12 16.83 -1.54
CA ASN A 710 -23.32 16.87 -0.70
C ASN A 710 -24.56 16.45 -1.50
N PRO A 711 -25.69 16.10 -0.85
CA PRO A 711 -26.96 15.86 -1.55
C PRO A 711 -27.34 17.01 -2.47
N GLY A 712 -27.65 16.69 -3.72
CA GLY A 712 -27.99 17.66 -4.77
C GLY A 712 -26.81 18.43 -5.39
N GLU A 713 -25.62 18.35 -4.80
CA GLU A 713 -24.40 19.01 -5.34
C GLU A 713 -23.96 18.37 -6.65
N ALA A 714 -23.56 19.20 -7.61
CA ALA A 714 -22.95 18.79 -8.86
C ALA A 714 -21.56 19.43 -9.00
N ARG A 715 -20.61 18.66 -9.55
CA ARG A 715 -19.26 19.14 -9.82
C ARG A 715 -18.86 18.86 -11.26
N HIS A 716 -18.31 19.85 -11.90
CA HIS A 716 -17.63 19.68 -13.19
C HIS A 716 -16.24 19.09 -12.96
N VAL A 717 -16.02 17.90 -13.51
CA VAL A 717 -14.77 17.15 -13.39
C VAL A 717 -14.00 17.27 -14.71
N ARG A 718 -12.70 17.43 -14.62
CA ARG A 718 -11.79 17.44 -15.76
C ARG A 718 -10.63 16.49 -15.49
N VAL A 719 -10.42 15.54 -16.40
CA VAL A 719 -9.29 14.61 -16.39
C VAL A 719 -8.44 14.89 -17.63
N THR A 720 -7.15 15.13 -17.43
CA THR A 720 -6.20 15.31 -18.53
C THR A 720 -5.49 13.98 -18.77
N VAL A 721 -5.56 13.45 -19.99
CA VAL A 721 -4.89 12.24 -20.42
C VAL A 721 -3.63 12.62 -21.16
N SER A 722 -2.47 12.32 -20.59
CA SER A 722 -1.18 12.69 -21.20
C SER A 722 -0.94 11.96 -22.53
N PRO A 723 -0.08 12.50 -23.43
CA PRO A 723 0.34 11.80 -24.63
C PRO A 723 0.96 10.43 -24.35
N ARG A 724 1.67 10.27 -23.24
CA ARG A 724 2.26 8.99 -22.82
C ARG A 724 1.20 7.91 -22.64
N MET A 725 0.05 8.23 -22.03
CA MET A 725 -1.07 7.30 -21.84
C MET A 725 -1.83 6.99 -23.14
N GLN A 726 -1.57 7.72 -24.22
CA GLN A 726 -2.08 7.50 -25.57
C GLN A 726 -1.04 6.83 -26.47
N SER A 727 0.12 6.44 -25.92
CA SER A 727 1.23 5.84 -26.68
C SER A 727 1.32 4.33 -26.44
N VAL A 728 1.88 3.63 -27.41
CA VAL A 728 2.20 2.20 -27.36
C VAL A 728 3.70 2.01 -27.59
N TRP A 729 4.26 0.94 -27.09
CA TRP A 729 5.65 0.60 -27.38
C TRP A 729 5.76 -0.08 -28.74
N ASP A 730 6.41 0.56 -29.67
CA ASP A 730 6.68 0.01 -31.01
C ASP A 730 8.02 -0.73 -31.00
N THR A 731 7.94 -2.05 -30.94
CA THR A 731 9.13 -2.94 -30.90
C THR A 731 10.00 -2.83 -32.16
N SER A 732 9.42 -2.45 -33.31
CA SER A 732 10.18 -2.29 -34.58
C SER A 732 11.06 -1.05 -34.56
N ARG A 733 10.71 -0.04 -33.75
CA ARG A 733 11.43 1.23 -33.60
C ARG A 733 12.17 1.35 -32.27
N ASN A 734 11.98 0.36 -31.38
CA ASN A 734 12.44 0.38 -30.00
C ASN A 734 12.11 1.71 -29.30
N GLY A 735 10.84 2.12 -29.34
CA GLY A 735 10.44 3.43 -28.83
C GLY A 735 8.93 3.64 -28.76
N TRP A 736 8.54 4.70 -28.04
CA TRP A 736 7.13 5.06 -27.88
C TRP A 736 6.54 5.64 -29.17
N LYS A 737 5.37 5.14 -29.54
CA LYS A 737 4.59 5.61 -30.67
C LYS A 737 3.29 6.20 -30.17
N PHE A 738 3.10 7.50 -30.38
CA PHE A 738 1.83 8.17 -30.10
C PHE A 738 0.75 7.69 -31.09
N VAL A 739 -0.41 7.28 -30.54
CA VAL A 739 -1.56 6.79 -31.29
C VAL A 739 -2.75 7.71 -31.01
N PRO A 740 -3.02 8.68 -31.86
CA PRO A 740 -4.14 9.60 -31.67
C PRO A 740 -5.48 8.91 -31.92
N GLY A 741 -6.52 9.39 -31.26
CA GLY A 741 -7.88 8.89 -31.41
C GLY A 741 -8.22 7.81 -30.38
N GLY A 742 -9.30 7.09 -30.65
CA GLY A 742 -9.84 6.08 -29.74
C GLY A 742 -11.07 6.54 -29.01
N THR A 743 -11.74 5.58 -28.38
CA THR A 743 -12.96 5.84 -27.63
C THR A 743 -12.62 6.10 -26.17
N VAL A 744 -13.13 7.22 -25.63
CA VAL A 744 -13.06 7.57 -24.22
C VAL A 744 -14.32 7.05 -23.53
N TYR A 745 -14.12 6.32 -22.43
CA TYR A 745 -15.19 5.82 -21.57
C TYR A 745 -15.06 6.48 -20.20
N VAL A 746 -16.18 6.93 -19.64
CA VAL A 746 -16.24 7.45 -18.27
C VAL A 746 -17.22 6.62 -17.49
N GLY A 747 -16.79 6.08 -16.36
CA GLY A 747 -17.60 5.18 -15.54
C GLY A 747 -17.30 5.25 -14.05
N ALA A 748 -18.10 4.54 -13.26
CA ALA A 748 -17.92 4.32 -11.84
C ALA A 748 -17.08 3.07 -11.55
N SER A 749 -16.84 2.23 -12.58
CA SER A 749 -15.94 1.08 -12.59
C SER A 749 -15.50 0.79 -14.02
N SER A 750 -14.65 -0.23 -14.22
CA SER A 750 -14.23 -0.67 -15.56
C SER A 750 -15.41 -1.16 -16.42
N ARG A 751 -16.52 -1.57 -15.83
CA ARG A 751 -17.71 -2.08 -16.55
C ARG A 751 -18.98 -1.26 -16.34
N ASP A 752 -19.07 -0.45 -15.29
CA ASP A 752 -20.15 0.52 -15.12
C ASP A 752 -19.82 1.80 -15.89
N ILE A 753 -19.84 1.69 -17.23
CA ILE A 753 -19.57 2.82 -18.13
C ILE A 753 -20.85 3.63 -18.29
N ARG A 754 -20.81 4.90 -17.96
CA ARG A 754 -21.97 5.82 -17.96
C ARG A 754 -21.92 6.84 -19.08
N LEU A 755 -20.73 7.22 -19.56
CA LEU A 755 -20.56 8.14 -20.67
C LEU A 755 -19.50 7.58 -21.65
N GLN A 756 -19.68 7.85 -22.93
CA GLN A 756 -18.78 7.44 -23.99
C GLN A 756 -18.67 8.54 -25.04
N GLY A 757 -17.45 8.77 -25.56
CA GLY A 757 -17.15 9.77 -26.60
C GLY A 757 -15.82 9.50 -27.28
N SER A 758 -15.44 10.34 -28.25
CA SER A 758 -14.18 10.24 -28.99
C SER A 758 -13.60 11.62 -29.30
#